data_0d2f3a4785866532431889df354c3245
#
_entry.id   0d2f3a4785866532431889df354c3245
#
_cell.length_a   1.000
_cell.length_b   1.000
_cell.length_c   1.000
_cell.angle_alpha   90.00
_cell.angle_beta   90.00
_cell.angle_gamma   90.00
#
_symmetry.space_group_name_H-M   'P 1'
#
loop_
_entity.id
_entity.type
_entity.pdbx_description
1 polymer ?
#
loop_
_entity_poly.entity_id
_entity_poly.type
_entity_poly.pdbx_seq_one_letter_code
_entity_poly.pdbx_strand_id
1 'polypeptide(L)'
;MKQSNLLFMSAAMMLASCGGTGGAEQNTALIGKSDIQIEGKRMTPEALWAMGRIGSVAVSPDEKQIAYSVAYYSVPENKSNNELFVMNTDGSNNRQITCDNWQESQPTWIKDGAKIALLCNETGSSQIWEMNPDGTARKQLTQYDGDIEGFSFSPDGKKLLFIAQVKTVQSTADKHPDLPKATGIIVTDLMYKHWDEWVTTAPHPFVADFDGNNISNIQDILDGEPYESPMKPWGGIEQLAWSPSSDKIAYTCRKKTGLAYAISTNSDIYIYDLATKKTENITEENKGYDTNPQYSPDGKYIAWQSMERDGYEADLNRLFIMDLETGEKRFVSRSFESNVDAFLWNKNSQSIYFIGVWHGETQIYNINLADNDRLTQLTDGMYDYASLALCGDKVIAKRHSMSMGDEIYAVNNVRNGDIFAEAKQLTSENKHIYDQLEMGKVEARWMKTTDGKQMLTWVIYPPQFDPNKKYPTLLFCEGGPQSPVSQFWSYRWNFQIMAANDYIIVAPNRRGLPGFGVEWNEAISGDYGGQCMKDYFTAIDEMSKEPFVDKDRLGCVGASFGGFSVYWLAGHHDKRFKAFIAHDGIFNMEMQYLETEEKWFANWDMGGAYWEKDNATAQRTFANSPHLFVDKWDTPILCIHGEKDFRILANQAMAAFDAAVMRGVPAELLIYPDENHWVLKPQNGILWQRTFFEWLDKWLKPAEK
;
A
#
# COMPACT_ATOMS: atom_id res chain seq x y z
N MET A 1 17.75 -50.81 27.95
CA MET A 1 18.07 -51.83 26.92
C MET A 1 16.97 -51.84 25.89
N LYS A 2 17.37 -51.84 24.66
CA LYS A 2 16.67 -51.91 23.35
C LYS A 2 16.31 -50.53 22.73
N GLN A 3 17.23 -50.13 21.88
CA GLN A 3 17.06 -49.26 20.70
C GLN A 3 16.10 -49.91 19.71
N SER A 4 15.28 -49.08 19.07
CA SER A 4 14.73 -49.43 17.76
C SER A 4 14.84 -48.18 16.87
N ASN A 5 15.66 -48.36 15.83
CA ASN A 5 15.87 -47.46 14.71
C ASN A 5 14.59 -47.36 13.88
N LEU A 6 14.15 -46.15 13.55
CA LEU A 6 13.26 -45.92 12.42
C LEU A 6 14.06 -45.20 11.31
N LEU A 7 14.14 -45.85 10.18
CA LEU A 7 14.70 -45.35 8.93
C LEU A 7 13.87 -44.13 8.43
N PHE A 8 14.56 -43.06 8.14
CA PHE A 8 14.05 -42.00 7.26
C PHE A 8 14.33 -42.43 5.80
N MET A 9 13.27 -42.67 5.05
CA MET A 9 13.33 -42.69 3.59
C MET A 9 13.23 -41.25 3.08
N SER A 10 14.33 -40.69 2.61
CA SER A 10 14.39 -39.45 1.88
C SER A 10 13.94 -39.69 0.42
N ALA A 11 12.83 -39.12 0.03
CA ALA A 11 12.49 -38.97 -1.38
C ALA A 11 13.30 -37.77 -1.94
N ALA A 12 14.34 -38.08 -2.70
CA ALA A 12 15.11 -37.11 -3.47
C ALA A 12 14.28 -36.64 -4.67
N MET A 13 13.72 -35.48 -4.65
CA MET A 13 13.32 -34.74 -5.85
C MET A 13 14.55 -34.08 -6.44
N MET A 14 14.81 -34.32 -7.70
CA MET A 14 15.89 -33.69 -8.46
C MET A 14 15.68 -32.20 -8.56
N LEU A 15 16.47 -31.44 -7.82
CA LEU A 15 16.69 -30.02 -8.06
C LEU A 15 17.68 -29.90 -9.21
N ALA A 16 17.26 -29.27 -10.30
CA ALA A 16 18.17 -28.86 -11.37
C ALA A 16 19.15 -27.84 -10.80
N SER A 17 20.43 -28.23 -10.73
CA SER A 17 21.49 -27.37 -10.22
C SER A 17 21.78 -26.22 -11.18
N CYS A 18 21.52 -24.99 -10.76
CA CYS A 18 22.15 -23.82 -11.34
C CYS A 18 23.60 -23.74 -10.85
N GLY A 19 24.55 -24.17 -11.68
CA GLY A 19 25.97 -24.05 -11.40
C GLY A 19 26.49 -22.66 -11.76
N GLY A 20 26.78 -21.83 -10.78
CA GLY A 20 27.54 -20.58 -10.92
C GLY A 20 28.80 -20.63 -10.05
N THR A 21 29.93 -20.27 -10.62
CA THR A 21 31.26 -20.34 -10.01
C THR A 21 31.62 -19.01 -9.33
N GLY A 22 31.95 -19.05 -8.04
CA GLY A 22 33.04 -18.31 -7.41
C GLY A 22 32.74 -16.97 -6.71
N GLY A 23 32.57 -17.03 -5.41
CA GLY A 23 32.71 -15.91 -4.45
C GLY A 23 32.50 -16.45 -3.04
N ALA A 24 33.21 -15.96 -2.04
CA ALA A 24 33.26 -16.52 -0.69
C ALA A 24 31.87 -16.78 -0.11
N GLU A 25 31.57 -18.05 0.14
CA GLU A 25 30.29 -18.55 0.67
C GLU A 25 30.05 -18.03 2.11
N GLN A 26 29.13 -17.10 2.28
CA GLN A 26 28.29 -17.13 3.45
C GLN A 26 27.19 -18.18 3.17
N ASN A 27 27.24 -19.28 3.88
CA ASN A 27 26.29 -20.40 3.76
C ASN A 27 24.93 -19.99 4.39
N THR A 28 24.26 -18.99 3.82
CA THR A 28 22.90 -18.59 4.20
C THR A 28 21.94 -19.47 3.38
N ALA A 29 21.00 -20.12 4.07
CA ALA A 29 19.98 -20.92 3.39
C ALA A 29 19.20 -20.04 2.40
N LEU A 30 18.89 -20.58 1.22
CA LEU A 30 18.06 -19.89 0.24
C LEU A 30 16.68 -19.59 0.83
N ILE A 31 16.27 -18.31 0.76
CA ILE A 31 14.92 -17.88 1.15
C ILE A 31 14.03 -18.02 -0.08
N GLY A 32 13.14 -19.01 -0.06
CA GLY A 32 12.25 -19.32 -1.17
C GLY A 32 10.87 -19.76 -0.68
N LYS A 33 10.13 -20.42 -1.56
CA LYS A 33 8.78 -20.89 -1.28
C LYS A 33 8.75 -21.83 -0.07
N SER A 34 7.87 -21.55 0.89
CA SER A 34 7.72 -22.33 2.12
C SER A 34 6.96 -23.65 1.84
N ASP A 35 7.37 -24.72 2.52
CA ASP A 35 6.69 -26.01 2.55
C ASP A 35 5.95 -26.26 3.88
N ILE A 36 5.53 -25.18 4.55
CA ILE A 36 4.88 -25.23 5.87
C ILE A 36 3.74 -26.25 5.92
N GLN A 37 3.72 -27.04 7.00
CA GLN A 37 2.62 -27.95 7.32
C GLN A 37 1.75 -27.32 8.42
N ILE A 38 0.44 -27.22 8.17
CA ILE A 38 -0.51 -26.53 9.06
C ILE A 38 -1.35 -27.57 9.80
N GLU A 39 -1.22 -27.59 11.12
CA GLU A 39 -2.07 -28.39 11.97
C GLU A 39 -3.40 -27.66 12.26
N GLY A 40 -4.50 -28.41 12.41
CA GLY A 40 -5.80 -27.86 12.84
C GLY A 40 -6.54 -27.02 11.78
N LYS A 41 -6.04 -26.92 10.53
CA LYS A 41 -6.68 -26.21 9.41
C LYS A 41 -7.02 -24.74 9.63
N ARG A 42 -6.37 -24.08 10.58
CA ARG A 42 -6.60 -22.68 10.92
C ARG A 42 -5.42 -21.80 10.52
N MET A 43 -5.71 -20.61 10.07
CA MET A 43 -4.69 -19.59 9.78
C MET A 43 -3.92 -19.24 11.06
N THR A 44 -2.59 -19.32 11.00
CA THR A 44 -1.68 -18.92 12.08
C THR A 44 -0.77 -17.78 11.60
N PRO A 45 -0.10 -17.06 12.51
CA PRO A 45 0.91 -16.07 12.11
C PRO A 45 1.98 -16.65 11.18
N GLU A 46 2.46 -17.86 11.49
CA GLU A 46 3.48 -18.55 10.70
C GLU A 46 2.96 -18.92 9.30
N ALA A 47 1.71 -19.39 9.20
CA ALA A 47 1.09 -19.70 7.91
C ALA A 47 0.93 -18.45 7.04
N LEU A 48 0.55 -17.31 7.65
CA LEU A 48 0.42 -16.03 6.94
C LEU A 48 1.78 -15.53 6.44
N TRP A 49 2.84 -15.61 7.26
CA TRP A 49 4.18 -15.18 6.87
C TRP A 49 4.89 -16.16 5.92
N ALA A 50 4.43 -17.41 5.82
CA ALA A 50 4.93 -18.39 4.88
C ALA A 50 4.44 -18.17 3.43
N MET A 51 3.44 -17.31 3.23
CA MET A 51 2.87 -17.03 1.90
C MET A 51 3.81 -16.22 1.03
N GLY A 52 4.00 -16.67 -0.22
CA GLY A 52 4.64 -15.88 -1.27
C GLY A 52 3.74 -14.68 -1.66
N ARG A 53 4.36 -13.54 -1.92
CA ARG A 53 3.66 -12.28 -2.25
C ARG A 53 4.02 -11.85 -3.67
N ILE A 54 3.04 -11.95 -4.57
CA ILE A 54 3.22 -11.54 -5.97
C ILE A 54 3.39 -10.02 -6.04
N GLY A 55 4.50 -9.59 -6.64
CA GLY A 55 4.87 -8.18 -6.80
C GLY A 55 4.58 -7.64 -8.20
N SER A 56 5.62 -7.14 -8.88
CA SER A 56 5.53 -6.54 -10.22
C SER A 56 5.17 -7.55 -11.29
N VAL A 57 4.41 -7.13 -12.30
CA VAL A 57 3.97 -7.95 -13.44
C VAL A 57 4.27 -7.21 -14.74
N ALA A 58 4.91 -7.86 -15.70
CA ALA A 58 5.24 -7.31 -17.01
C ALA A 58 4.90 -8.30 -18.14
N VAL A 59 4.12 -7.83 -19.11
CA VAL A 59 3.78 -8.59 -20.33
C VAL A 59 4.85 -8.35 -21.40
N SER A 60 5.29 -9.41 -22.09
CA SER A 60 6.29 -9.29 -23.17
C SER A 60 5.72 -8.50 -24.36
N PRO A 61 6.56 -7.80 -25.15
CA PRO A 61 6.11 -6.99 -26.30
C PRO A 61 5.37 -7.83 -27.37
N ASP A 62 5.71 -9.11 -27.51
CA ASP A 62 5.01 -10.04 -28.42
C ASP A 62 3.75 -10.67 -27.80
N GLU A 63 3.42 -10.30 -26.55
CA GLU A 63 2.23 -10.74 -25.80
C GLU A 63 2.14 -12.26 -25.55
N LYS A 64 3.27 -12.94 -25.57
CA LYS A 64 3.30 -14.40 -25.35
C LYS A 64 3.70 -14.82 -23.95
N GLN A 65 4.42 -13.96 -23.21
CA GLN A 65 4.94 -14.25 -21.91
C GLN A 65 4.61 -13.13 -20.89
N ILE A 66 4.60 -13.51 -19.64
CA ILE A 66 4.48 -12.65 -18.47
C ILE A 66 5.67 -12.93 -17.58
N ALA A 67 6.43 -11.89 -17.25
CA ALA A 67 7.42 -11.91 -16.18
C ALA A 67 6.81 -11.30 -14.91
N TYR A 68 7.08 -11.88 -13.73
CA TYR A 68 6.59 -11.35 -12.47
C TYR A 68 7.53 -11.69 -11.32
N SER A 69 7.45 -10.93 -10.23
CA SER A 69 8.23 -11.16 -9.02
C SER A 69 7.38 -11.78 -7.92
N VAL A 70 8.02 -12.56 -7.04
CA VAL A 70 7.42 -13.10 -5.81
C VAL A 70 8.38 -12.87 -4.66
N ALA A 71 7.89 -12.23 -3.59
CA ALA A 71 8.63 -12.08 -2.34
C ALA A 71 8.34 -13.25 -1.40
N TYR A 72 9.39 -13.90 -0.92
CA TYR A 72 9.36 -14.93 0.12
C TYR A 72 10.00 -14.42 1.40
N TYR A 73 9.58 -14.96 2.53
CA TYR A 73 10.01 -14.50 3.86
C TYR A 73 10.59 -15.66 4.67
N SER A 74 11.68 -15.41 5.35
CA SER A 74 12.26 -16.29 6.36
C SER A 74 12.09 -15.69 7.74
N VAL A 75 11.25 -16.29 8.58
CA VAL A 75 11.11 -15.89 9.98
C VAL A 75 12.41 -16.10 10.77
N PRO A 76 13.12 -17.24 10.62
CA PRO A 76 14.39 -17.44 11.32
C PRO A 76 15.46 -16.40 10.96
N GLU A 77 15.59 -16.06 9.67
CA GLU A 77 16.56 -15.06 9.19
C GLU A 77 16.07 -13.62 9.37
N ASN A 78 14.79 -13.43 9.68
CA ASN A 78 14.12 -12.12 9.77
C ASN A 78 14.30 -11.26 8.51
N LYS A 79 14.23 -11.90 7.33
CA LYS A 79 14.50 -11.31 6.02
C LYS A 79 13.50 -11.76 4.97
N SER A 80 13.46 -11.02 3.87
CA SER A 80 12.76 -11.42 2.65
C SER A 80 13.76 -11.65 1.51
N ASN A 81 13.31 -12.33 0.47
CA ASN A 81 13.97 -12.50 -0.80
C ASN A 81 12.95 -12.38 -1.92
N ASN A 82 13.30 -11.66 -2.99
CA ASN A 82 12.47 -11.54 -4.17
C ASN A 82 13.04 -12.36 -5.31
N GLU A 83 12.20 -13.17 -5.91
CA GLU A 83 12.54 -14.05 -7.05
C GLU A 83 11.68 -13.69 -8.27
N LEU A 84 12.24 -13.90 -9.46
CA LEU A 84 11.55 -13.70 -10.72
C LEU A 84 11.04 -14.99 -11.34
N PHE A 85 9.89 -14.88 -11.97
CA PHE A 85 9.19 -15.96 -12.66
C PHE A 85 8.79 -15.52 -14.07
N VAL A 86 8.71 -16.49 -14.98
CA VAL A 86 8.16 -16.31 -16.33
C VAL A 86 7.14 -17.41 -16.62
N MET A 87 6.02 -17.01 -17.21
CA MET A 87 4.98 -17.92 -17.70
C MET A 87 4.47 -17.47 -19.06
N ASN A 88 3.77 -18.34 -19.77
CA ASN A 88 2.99 -17.96 -20.94
C ASN A 88 1.76 -17.14 -20.53
N THR A 89 1.22 -16.33 -21.44
CA THR A 89 0.05 -15.48 -21.16
C THR A 89 -1.26 -16.24 -20.90
N ASP A 90 -1.26 -17.56 -21.13
CA ASP A 90 -2.35 -18.46 -20.76
C ASP A 90 -2.17 -19.13 -19.39
N GLY A 91 -1.05 -18.83 -18.68
CA GLY A 91 -0.65 -19.40 -17.39
C GLY A 91 0.16 -20.68 -17.49
N SER A 92 0.37 -21.24 -18.70
CA SER A 92 1.20 -22.44 -18.88
C SER A 92 2.70 -22.12 -18.78
N ASN A 93 3.53 -23.16 -18.60
CA ASN A 93 5.01 -23.06 -18.51
C ASN A 93 5.49 -22.07 -17.46
N ASN A 94 4.79 -21.95 -16.36
CA ASN A 94 5.22 -21.11 -15.23
C ASN A 94 6.48 -21.68 -14.60
N ARG A 95 7.55 -20.86 -14.54
CA ARG A 95 8.85 -21.26 -14.00
C ARG A 95 9.54 -20.11 -13.30
N GLN A 96 10.24 -20.43 -12.24
CA GLN A 96 11.19 -19.54 -11.58
C GLN A 96 12.45 -19.39 -12.46
N ILE A 97 12.94 -18.16 -12.62
CA ILE A 97 14.11 -17.85 -13.47
C ILE A 97 15.29 -17.26 -12.67
N THR A 98 15.09 -16.91 -11.40
CA THR A 98 16.16 -16.57 -10.45
C THR A 98 16.06 -17.50 -9.24
N CYS A 99 17.19 -17.78 -8.58
CA CYS A 99 17.25 -18.69 -7.45
C CYS A 99 18.50 -18.39 -6.62
N ASP A 100 18.50 -17.25 -5.96
CA ASP A 100 19.59 -16.78 -5.11
C ASP A 100 19.05 -15.92 -3.95
N ASN A 101 19.91 -15.28 -3.16
CA ASN A 101 19.49 -14.46 -2.01
C ASN A 101 19.61 -12.95 -2.29
N TRP A 102 19.59 -12.57 -3.56
CA TRP A 102 19.56 -11.14 -3.95
C TRP A 102 18.13 -10.66 -4.10
N GLN A 103 17.94 -9.35 -3.92
CA GLN A 103 16.61 -8.73 -4.11
C GLN A 103 16.42 -8.43 -5.60
N GLU A 104 15.64 -9.26 -6.28
CA GLU A 104 15.33 -9.09 -7.70
C GLU A 104 13.90 -8.56 -7.86
N SER A 105 13.78 -7.42 -8.52
CA SER A 105 12.50 -6.74 -8.67
C SER A 105 12.36 -6.03 -10.01
N GLN A 106 11.16 -5.54 -10.28
CA GLN A 106 10.81 -4.72 -11.43
C GLN A 106 11.23 -5.35 -12.79
N PRO A 107 10.83 -6.62 -13.08
CA PRO A 107 11.13 -7.24 -14.37
C PRO A 107 10.55 -6.39 -15.50
N THR A 108 11.37 -6.05 -16.48
CA THR A 108 11.02 -5.22 -17.63
C THR A 108 11.54 -5.86 -18.89
N TRP A 109 10.66 -6.11 -19.86
CA TRP A 109 11.05 -6.67 -21.14
C TRP A 109 11.78 -5.63 -21.99
N ILE A 110 12.93 -6.01 -22.54
CA ILE A 110 13.78 -5.16 -23.40
C ILE A 110 14.17 -5.92 -24.66
N LYS A 111 14.73 -5.20 -25.65
CA LYS A 111 15.22 -5.77 -26.92
C LYS A 111 14.13 -6.61 -27.60
N ASP A 112 12.95 -6.03 -27.75
CA ASP A 112 11.77 -6.68 -28.37
C ASP A 112 11.39 -8.04 -27.74
N GLY A 113 11.58 -8.14 -26.40
CA GLY A 113 11.27 -9.35 -25.66
C GLY A 113 12.40 -10.40 -25.59
N ALA A 114 13.56 -10.13 -26.20
CA ALA A 114 14.69 -11.05 -26.17
C ALA A 114 15.38 -11.11 -24.79
N LYS A 115 15.20 -10.10 -23.95
CA LYS A 115 15.81 -9.97 -22.62
C LYS A 115 14.82 -9.44 -21.60
N ILE A 116 15.11 -9.71 -20.32
CA ILE A 116 14.45 -9.09 -19.17
C ILE A 116 15.51 -8.26 -18.45
N ALA A 117 15.22 -6.98 -18.26
CA ALA A 117 15.94 -6.12 -17.32
C ALA A 117 15.27 -6.16 -15.94
N LEU A 118 16.05 -5.95 -14.88
CA LEU A 118 15.59 -6.03 -13.49
C LEU A 118 16.46 -5.15 -12.59
N LEU A 119 15.94 -4.80 -11.43
CA LEU A 119 16.75 -4.30 -10.32
C LEU A 119 17.29 -5.47 -9.52
N CYS A 120 18.59 -5.40 -9.15
CA CYS A 120 19.22 -6.39 -8.29
C CYS A 120 20.36 -5.75 -7.48
N ASN A 121 20.52 -6.20 -6.21
CA ASN A 121 21.52 -5.70 -5.27
C ASN A 121 22.76 -6.62 -5.13
N GLU A 122 23.02 -7.50 -6.07
CA GLU A 122 24.15 -8.46 -6.07
C GLU A 122 25.52 -7.79 -5.83
N THR A 123 25.73 -6.58 -6.32
CA THR A 123 26.98 -5.83 -6.19
C THR A 123 27.05 -4.90 -4.98
N GLY A 124 26.09 -5.03 -4.03
CA GLY A 124 26.06 -4.26 -2.77
C GLY A 124 25.19 -3.02 -2.82
N SER A 125 24.78 -2.57 -4.02
CA SER A 125 23.76 -1.53 -4.26
C SER A 125 22.76 -2.01 -5.32
N SER A 126 21.56 -1.44 -5.31
CA SER A 126 20.54 -1.74 -6.31
C SER A 126 20.94 -1.18 -7.67
N GLN A 127 21.17 -2.06 -8.64
CA GLN A 127 21.60 -1.74 -10.00
C GLN A 127 20.68 -2.40 -11.03
N ILE A 128 20.72 -1.92 -12.28
CA ILE A 128 19.98 -2.55 -13.37
C ILE A 128 20.82 -3.67 -13.98
N TRP A 129 20.21 -4.84 -14.10
CA TRP A 129 20.77 -6.03 -14.72
C TRP A 129 19.92 -6.47 -15.91
N GLU A 130 20.45 -7.29 -16.80
CA GLU A 130 19.69 -8.00 -17.84
C GLU A 130 19.97 -9.50 -17.80
N MET A 131 19.02 -10.30 -18.25
CA MET A 131 19.16 -11.73 -18.46
C MET A 131 18.27 -12.23 -19.59
N ASN A 132 18.50 -13.48 -20.04
CA ASN A 132 17.54 -14.16 -20.91
C ASN A 132 16.23 -14.49 -20.15
N PRO A 133 15.10 -14.67 -20.85
CA PRO A 133 13.84 -15.10 -20.21
C PRO A 133 13.90 -16.46 -19.52
N ASP A 134 14.95 -17.24 -19.74
CA ASP A 134 15.21 -18.50 -19.03
C ASP A 134 16.14 -18.37 -17.82
N GLY A 135 16.51 -17.13 -17.44
CA GLY A 135 17.40 -16.82 -16.31
C GLY A 135 18.90 -16.88 -16.65
N THR A 136 19.28 -17.31 -17.85
CA THR A 136 20.69 -17.39 -18.26
C THR A 136 21.25 -16.05 -18.76
N ALA A 137 22.56 -15.99 -18.94
CA ALA A 137 23.28 -14.83 -19.48
C ALA A 137 23.02 -13.52 -18.70
N ARG A 138 22.99 -13.61 -17.37
CA ARG A 138 22.85 -12.47 -16.47
C ARG A 138 24.03 -11.51 -16.59
N LYS A 139 23.76 -10.23 -16.71
CA LYS A 139 24.76 -9.18 -16.91
C LYS A 139 24.30 -7.88 -16.25
N GLN A 140 25.20 -7.22 -15.51
CA GLN A 140 24.98 -5.88 -14.98
C GLN A 140 25.05 -4.84 -16.11
N LEU A 141 24.07 -3.94 -16.16
CA LEU A 141 24.00 -2.83 -17.13
C LEU A 141 24.48 -1.50 -16.55
N THR A 142 24.34 -1.30 -15.25
CA THR A 142 24.67 -0.03 -14.58
C THR A 142 25.71 -0.24 -13.49
N GLN A 143 26.54 0.78 -13.28
CA GLN A 143 27.49 0.90 -12.16
C GLN A 143 27.34 2.34 -11.61
N TYR A 144 26.15 2.68 -11.16
CA TYR A 144 25.87 3.98 -10.58
C TYR A 144 26.36 4.03 -9.13
N ASP A 145 26.86 5.19 -8.70
CA ASP A 145 27.31 5.41 -7.31
C ASP A 145 26.10 5.69 -6.41
N GLY A 146 25.50 4.64 -5.90
CA GLY A 146 24.28 4.64 -5.11
C GLY A 146 23.25 3.62 -5.62
N ASP A 147 22.07 3.61 -4.98
CA ASP A 147 20.97 2.75 -5.38
C ASP A 147 20.14 3.35 -6.52
N ILE A 148 19.70 2.49 -7.44
CA ILE A 148 18.67 2.81 -8.43
C ILE A 148 17.35 2.30 -7.87
N GLU A 149 16.35 3.19 -7.73
CA GLU A 149 15.06 2.92 -7.10
C GLU A 149 13.97 2.50 -8.10
N GLY A 150 14.16 2.81 -9.37
CA GLY A 150 13.24 2.48 -10.45
C GLY A 150 13.82 2.85 -11.81
N PHE A 151 13.34 2.22 -12.90
CA PHE A 151 13.83 2.50 -14.23
C PHE A 151 12.80 2.22 -15.33
N SER A 152 12.99 2.85 -16.50
CA SER A 152 12.30 2.50 -17.74
C SER A 152 13.15 2.82 -18.96
N PHE A 153 13.04 1.99 -20.01
CA PHE A 153 13.70 2.26 -21.28
C PHE A 153 12.80 3.11 -22.18
N SER A 154 13.44 3.96 -23.01
CA SER A 154 12.70 4.68 -24.04
C SER A 154 12.06 3.70 -25.05
N PRO A 155 10.92 4.06 -25.70
CA PRO A 155 10.27 3.22 -26.70
C PRO A 155 11.16 2.74 -27.84
N ASP A 156 12.15 3.57 -28.25
CA ASP A 156 13.13 3.21 -29.28
C ASP A 156 14.31 2.37 -28.77
N GLY A 157 14.34 2.07 -27.47
CA GLY A 157 15.37 1.26 -26.81
C GLY A 157 16.77 1.88 -26.74
N LYS A 158 16.92 3.20 -26.98
CA LYS A 158 18.24 3.87 -27.04
C LYS A 158 18.56 4.70 -25.80
N LYS A 159 17.62 4.88 -24.90
CA LYS A 159 17.79 5.65 -23.66
C LYS A 159 17.24 4.88 -22.47
N LEU A 160 17.79 5.19 -21.31
CA LEU A 160 17.38 4.70 -20.01
C LEU A 160 16.97 5.90 -19.15
N LEU A 161 15.79 5.84 -18.55
CA LEU A 161 15.34 6.71 -17.47
C LEU A 161 15.43 5.93 -16.16
N PHE A 162 16.01 6.52 -15.13
CA PHE A 162 16.07 5.88 -13.81
C PHE A 162 15.99 6.90 -12.68
N ILE A 163 15.65 6.43 -11.49
CA ILE A 163 15.51 7.23 -10.27
C ILE A 163 16.68 6.92 -9.35
N ALA A 164 17.32 7.96 -8.82
CA ALA A 164 18.36 7.83 -7.80
C ALA A 164 18.33 9.02 -6.83
N GLN A 165 18.86 8.82 -5.62
CA GLN A 165 18.90 9.85 -4.58
C GLN A 165 20.00 10.88 -4.82
N VAL A 166 19.65 12.15 -4.67
CA VAL A 166 20.59 13.29 -4.73
C VAL A 166 20.60 13.99 -3.37
N LYS A 167 21.78 14.36 -2.91
CA LYS A 167 21.92 15.11 -1.65
C LYS A 167 21.41 16.54 -1.82
N THR A 168 20.33 16.89 -1.12
CA THR A 168 19.70 18.22 -1.19
C THR A 168 19.90 19.05 0.08
N VAL A 169 20.26 18.40 1.20
CA VAL A 169 20.42 19.06 2.50
C VAL A 169 21.88 18.96 2.97
N GLN A 170 22.46 20.08 3.38
CA GLN A 170 23.77 20.08 4.01
C GLN A 170 23.71 19.42 5.40
N SER A 171 24.52 18.38 5.60
CA SER A 171 24.66 17.73 6.90
C SER A 171 25.40 18.63 7.91
N THR A 172 25.33 18.28 9.19
CA THR A 172 26.13 18.97 10.25
C THR A 172 27.61 18.85 9.98
N ALA A 173 28.08 17.70 9.44
CA ALA A 173 29.48 17.52 9.06
C ALA A 173 29.92 18.41 7.90
N ASP A 174 29.02 18.70 6.94
CA ASP A 174 29.30 19.65 5.85
C ASP A 174 29.48 21.09 6.37
N LYS A 175 28.67 21.48 7.37
CA LYS A 175 28.72 22.82 7.99
C LYS A 175 29.87 22.95 8.99
N HIS A 176 30.27 21.85 9.62
CA HIS A 176 31.32 21.78 10.65
C HIS A 176 32.34 20.66 10.32
N PRO A 177 33.15 20.80 9.28
CA PRO A 177 34.05 19.73 8.81
C PRO A 177 35.17 19.40 9.84
N ASP A 178 35.39 20.23 10.82
CA ASP A 178 36.24 20.00 11.97
C ASP A 178 35.65 19.04 13.03
N LEU A 179 34.36 18.71 12.91
CA LEU A 179 33.62 17.83 13.84
C LEU A 179 33.05 16.58 13.12
N PRO A 180 33.87 15.74 12.47
CA PRO A 180 33.39 14.66 11.59
C PRO A 180 32.64 13.53 12.33
N LYS A 181 32.72 13.50 13.67
CA LYS A 181 32.01 12.52 14.51
C LYS A 181 30.77 13.08 15.21
N ALA A 182 30.42 14.34 14.91
CA ALA A 182 29.19 14.91 15.46
C ALA A 182 27.95 14.25 14.82
N THR A 183 27.01 13.83 15.64
CA THR A 183 25.76 13.15 15.20
C THR A 183 24.52 14.05 15.30
N GLY A 184 24.70 15.30 15.80
CA GLY A 184 23.59 16.25 15.91
C GLY A 184 23.06 16.67 14.55
N ILE A 185 21.72 16.76 14.42
CA ILE A 185 21.06 17.24 13.22
C ILE A 185 20.58 18.67 13.48
N ILE A 186 20.97 19.61 12.59
CA ILE A 186 20.58 21.01 12.69
C ILE A 186 19.44 21.23 11.68
N VAL A 187 18.25 21.50 12.19
CA VAL A 187 17.04 21.77 11.41
C VAL A 187 16.66 23.23 11.52
N THR A 188 16.37 23.86 10.39
CA THR A 188 16.00 25.29 10.32
C THR A 188 14.66 25.55 9.64
N ASP A 189 14.04 24.52 9.03
CA ASP A 189 12.76 24.59 8.33
C ASP A 189 12.03 23.25 8.40
N LEU A 190 10.76 23.18 7.88
CA LEU A 190 9.94 21.98 7.87
C LEU A 190 10.35 20.99 6.77
N MET A 191 9.65 19.86 6.74
CA MET A 191 9.95 18.66 5.95
C MET A 191 11.35 18.11 6.21
N TYR A 192 11.81 18.21 7.47
CA TYR A 192 13.07 17.62 7.91
C TYR A 192 12.96 16.11 8.17
N LYS A 193 11.75 15.60 8.19
CA LYS A 193 11.41 14.16 8.30
C LYS A 193 10.21 13.87 7.41
N HIS A 194 10.17 12.68 6.81
CA HIS A 194 9.07 12.24 5.96
C HIS A 194 8.93 10.73 6.12
N TRP A 195 7.72 10.25 6.42
CA TRP A 195 7.36 8.86 6.69
C TRP A 195 8.16 8.23 7.84
N ASP A 196 9.37 7.70 7.59
CA ASP A 196 10.25 7.04 8.57
C ASP A 196 11.71 7.50 8.46
N GLU A 197 11.98 8.50 7.64
CA GLU A 197 13.33 8.99 7.34
C GLU A 197 13.53 10.45 7.72
N TRP A 198 14.76 10.79 8.13
CA TRP A 198 15.23 12.17 8.15
C TRP A 198 15.58 12.60 6.72
N VAL A 199 14.98 13.69 6.25
CA VAL A 199 15.16 14.17 4.88
C VAL A 199 16.56 14.77 4.72
N THR A 200 17.42 14.06 3.97
CA THR A 200 18.79 14.49 3.63
C THR A 200 19.06 14.46 2.14
N THR A 201 18.25 13.71 1.42
CA THR A 201 18.28 13.49 -0.03
C THR A 201 16.89 13.67 -0.62
N ALA A 202 16.82 13.83 -1.94
CA ALA A 202 15.59 13.76 -2.73
C ALA A 202 15.79 12.82 -3.92
N PRO A 203 14.79 12.04 -4.34
CA PRO A 203 14.86 11.27 -5.58
C PRO A 203 14.81 12.22 -6.78
N HIS A 204 15.73 12.02 -7.73
CA HIS A 204 15.73 12.71 -9.01
C HIS A 204 15.62 11.72 -10.18
N PRO A 205 14.97 12.11 -11.28
CA PRO A 205 14.97 11.37 -12.53
C PRO A 205 16.24 11.63 -13.33
N PHE A 206 16.95 10.57 -13.70
CA PHE A 206 18.14 10.61 -14.54
C PHE A 206 17.84 10.01 -15.91
N VAL A 207 18.39 10.60 -16.96
CA VAL A 207 18.38 10.04 -18.30
C VAL A 207 19.79 9.71 -18.76
N ALA A 208 19.97 8.56 -19.40
CA ALA A 208 21.23 8.11 -19.96
C ALA A 208 21.04 7.60 -21.40
N ASP A 209 22.09 7.68 -22.22
CA ASP A 209 22.14 6.96 -23.49
C ASP A 209 22.38 5.47 -23.24
N PHE A 210 21.71 4.61 -24.01
CA PHE A 210 21.85 3.16 -23.94
C PHE A 210 22.18 2.59 -25.32
N ASP A 211 23.33 1.93 -25.45
CA ASP A 211 23.80 1.34 -26.71
C ASP A 211 23.40 -0.13 -26.92
N GLY A 212 22.53 -0.65 -26.03
CA GLY A 212 22.13 -2.06 -25.99
C GLY A 212 22.97 -2.91 -25.02
N ASN A 213 24.07 -2.37 -24.47
CA ASN A 213 24.96 -3.08 -23.55
C ASN A 213 25.40 -2.23 -22.36
N ASN A 214 25.59 -0.93 -22.57
CA ASN A 214 26.11 -0.02 -21.55
C ASN A 214 25.34 1.29 -21.57
N ILE A 215 25.40 2.01 -20.46
CA ILE A 215 24.87 3.37 -20.34
C ILE A 215 26.03 4.39 -20.43
N SER A 216 25.71 5.56 -20.94
CA SER A 216 26.62 6.70 -21.03
C SER A 216 25.84 8.02 -20.97
N ASN A 217 26.55 9.14 -20.86
CA ASN A 217 25.95 10.47 -20.87
C ASN A 217 24.80 10.63 -19.86
N ILE A 218 25.01 10.18 -18.63
CA ILE A 218 24.03 10.27 -17.53
C ILE A 218 23.80 11.76 -17.23
N GLN A 219 22.54 12.16 -17.23
CA GLN A 219 22.09 13.52 -16.98
C GLN A 219 20.96 13.51 -15.95
N ASP A 220 21.09 14.30 -14.89
CA ASP A 220 20.02 14.63 -13.96
C ASP A 220 19.03 15.60 -14.61
N ILE A 221 17.75 15.29 -14.65
CA ILE A 221 16.71 16.17 -15.22
C ILE A 221 16.44 17.37 -14.31
N LEU A 222 16.65 17.22 -13.00
CA LEU A 222 16.46 18.25 -11.99
C LEU A 222 17.80 18.84 -11.48
N ASP A 223 18.88 18.76 -12.27
CA ASP A 223 20.21 19.23 -11.86
C ASP A 223 20.17 20.65 -11.28
N GLY A 224 20.66 20.79 -10.03
CA GLY A 224 20.65 22.05 -9.28
C GLY A 224 19.29 22.44 -8.65
N GLU A 225 18.23 21.67 -8.83
CA GLU A 225 16.93 21.87 -8.17
C GLU A 225 16.85 21.05 -6.87
N PRO A 226 16.25 21.59 -5.79
CA PRO A 226 16.14 20.88 -4.51
C PRO A 226 14.85 20.05 -4.40
N TYR A 227 14.15 19.83 -5.50
CA TYR A 227 12.82 19.22 -5.51
C TYR A 227 12.90 17.71 -5.73
N GLU A 228 11.89 16.98 -5.27
CA GLU A 228 11.80 15.54 -5.47
C GLU A 228 10.93 15.17 -6.69
N SER A 229 11.38 14.20 -7.45
CA SER A 229 10.59 13.49 -8.45
C SER A 229 11.17 12.08 -8.63
N PRO A 230 10.37 11.02 -8.40
CA PRO A 230 8.96 11.00 -7.97
C PRO A 230 8.76 11.53 -6.55
N MET A 231 7.50 11.82 -6.21
CA MET A 231 7.15 12.35 -4.90
C MET A 231 7.12 11.26 -3.83
N LYS A 232 7.81 11.50 -2.71
CA LYS A 232 7.70 10.63 -1.54
C LYS A 232 6.36 10.80 -0.82
N PRO A 233 5.92 9.80 0.00
CA PRO A 233 6.63 8.54 0.30
C PRO A 233 6.34 7.40 -0.70
N TRP A 234 5.35 7.52 -1.58
CA TRP A 234 4.83 6.39 -2.37
C TRP A 234 5.14 6.45 -3.86
N GLY A 235 5.58 7.59 -4.37
CA GLY A 235 5.87 7.76 -5.79
C GLY A 235 7.08 6.94 -6.25
N GLY A 236 6.94 6.34 -7.43
CA GLY A 236 7.96 5.55 -8.11
C GLY A 236 8.02 5.85 -9.60
N ILE A 237 8.47 4.87 -10.38
CA ILE A 237 8.65 5.02 -11.83
C ILE A 237 7.34 5.34 -12.57
N GLU A 238 6.18 5.04 -12.01
CA GLU A 238 4.85 5.37 -12.55
C GLU A 238 4.59 6.88 -12.60
N GLN A 239 5.37 7.68 -11.86
CA GLN A 239 5.29 9.14 -11.93
C GLN A 239 6.14 9.74 -13.06
N LEU A 240 6.79 8.90 -13.87
CA LEU A 240 7.67 9.27 -14.97
C LEU A 240 7.23 8.55 -16.25
N ALA A 241 7.08 9.25 -17.37
CA ALA A 241 6.60 8.67 -18.61
C ALA A 241 7.40 9.15 -19.84
N TRP A 242 7.86 8.21 -20.66
CA TRP A 242 8.41 8.50 -21.96
C TRP A 242 7.32 8.91 -22.98
N SER A 243 7.62 9.91 -23.80
CA SER A 243 6.84 10.11 -25.03
C SER A 243 7.03 8.92 -25.97
N PRO A 244 6.02 8.54 -26.77
CA PRO A 244 6.18 7.48 -27.79
C PRO A 244 7.30 7.76 -28.81
N SER A 245 7.62 9.02 -29.04
CA SER A 245 8.74 9.47 -29.90
C SER A 245 10.13 9.39 -29.24
N SER A 246 10.20 9.04 -27.94
CA SER A 246 11.45 8.92 -27.17
C SER A 246 12.24 10.23 -27.02
N ASP A 247 11.65 11.39 -27.26
CA ASP A 247 12.27 12.70 -27.24
C ASP A 247 11.88 13.57 -26.03
N LYS A 248 10.85 13.15 -25.28
CA LYS A 248 10.36 13.86 -24.09
C LYS A 248 10.09 12.91 -22.93
N ILE A 249 10.16 13.47 -21.72
CA ILE A 249 9.82 12.80 -20.46
C ILE A 249 8.78 13.66 -19.75
N ALA A 250 7.62 13.08 -19.43
CA ALA A 250 6.67 13.68 -18.51
C ALA A 250 6.98 13.19 -17.09
N TYR A 251 6.90 14.06 -16.10
CA TYR A 251 7.16 13.71 -14.72
C TYR A 251 6.30 14.51 -13.73
N THR A 252 5.99 13.88 -12.61
CA THR A 252 5.32 14.52 -11.47
C THR A 252 6.33 15.19 -10.57
N CYS A 253 6.08 16.43 -10.14
CA CYS A 253 6.94 17.12 -9.18
C CYS A 253 6.16 18.17 -8.38
N ARG A 254 6.46 18.26 -7.08
CA ARG A 254 6.04 19.38 -6.22
C ARG A 254 7.21 20.35 -6.07
N LYS A 255 7.23 21.40 -6.91
CA LYS A 255 8.32 22.39 -6.87
C LYS A 255 8.18 23.37 -5.70
N LYS A 256 8.21 22.82 -4.49
CA LYS A 256 8.15 23.55 -3.21
C LYS A 256 9.20 22.94 -2.24
N THR A 257 9.60 23.71 -1.24
CA THR A 257 10.51 23.28 -0.17
C THR A 257 10.07 23.84 1.18
N GLY A 258 10.59 23.27 2.27
CA GLY A 258 10.38 23.78 3.62
C GLY A 258 8.91 23.87 4.02
N LEU A 259 8.54 24.98 4.66
CA LEU A 259 7.15 25.22 5.08
C LEU A 259 6.16 25.18 3.90
N ALA A 260 6.54 25.70 2.72
CA ALA A 260 5.66 25.73 1.55
C ALA A 260 5.33 24.30 1.04
N TYR A 261 6.28 23.37 1.14
CA TYR A 261 6.06 21.96 0.87
C TYR A 261 5.17 21.33 1.94
N ALA A 262 5.48 21.57 3.21
CA ALA A 262 4.83 20.93 4.35
C ALA A 262 3.30 21.20 4.46
N ILE A 263 2.83 22.32 3.92
CA ILE A 263 1.41 22.73 4.01
C ILE A 263 0.63 22.60 2.71
N SER A 264 1.23 22.05 1.65
CA SER A 264 0.61 21.99 0.31
C SER A 264 0.68 20.61 -0.28
N THR A 265 -0.39 20.19 -0.97
CA THR A 265 -0.41 18.97 -1.81
C THR A 265 -0.21 19.28 -3.28
N ASN A 266 -0.07 20.57 -3.66
CA ASN A 266 0.04 20.99 -5.06
C ASN A 266 1.30 20.43 -5.71
N SER A 267 1.12 19.44 -6.58
CA SER A 267 2.10 18.91 -7.52
C SER A 267 1.61 19.09 -8.95
N ASP A 268 2.54 19.23 -9.87
CA ASP A 268 2.26 19.44 -11.27
C ASP A 268 2.88 18.36 -12.17
N ILE A 269 2.35 18.24 -13.37
CA ILE A 269 2.95 17.46 -14.46
C ILE A 269 3.84 18.38 -15.30
N TYR A 270 5.11 17.99 -15.40
CA TYR A 270 6.12 18.68 -16.20
C TYR A 270 6.50 17.82 -17.41
N ILE A 271 6.73 18.44 -18.54
CA ILE A 271 7.27 17.81 -19.76
C ILE A 271 8.68 18.34 -20.00
N TYR A 272 9.69 17.48 -19.93
CA TYR A 272 11.08 17.76 -20.23
C TYR A 272 11.41 17.34 -21.66
N ASP A 273 11.91 18.27 -22.48
CA ASP A 273 12.36 18.03 -23.86
C ASP A 273 13.87 17.73 -23.87
N LEU A 274 14.25 16.55 -24.33
CA LEU A 274 15.65 16.08 -24.30
C LEU A 274 16.60 16.87 -25.20
N ALA A 275 16.10 17.41 -26.31
CA ALA A 275 16.92 18.14 -27.27
C ALA A 275 17.20 19.57 -26.81
N THR A 276 16.16 20.25 -26.30
CA THR A 276 16.27 21.65 -25.89
C THR A 276 16.60 21.82 -24.41
N LYS A 277 16.47 20.74 -23.61
CA LYS A 277 16.62 20.74 -22.15
C LYS A 277 15.69 21.72 -21.43
N LYS A 278 14.53 21.98 -22.01
CA LYS A 278 13.50 22.84 -21.44
C LYS A 278 12.40 22.01 -20.81
N THR A 279 11.87 22.53 -19.73
CA THR A 279 10.74 21.97 -18.98
C THR A 279 9.54 22.89 -19.14
N GLU A 280 8.36 22.29 -19.43
CA GLU A 280 7.07 22.95 -19.47
C GLU A 280 6.16 22.39 -18.38
N ASN A 281 5.50 23.24 -17.61
CA ASN A 281 4.46 22.85 -16.66
C ASN A 281 3.12 22.84 -17.39
N ILE A 282 2.45 21.68 -17.47
CA ILE A 282 1.20 21.54 -18.20
C ILE A 282 -0.03 21.58 -17.31
N THR A 283 0.11 21.71 -15.98
CA THR A 283 -1.01 21.69 -15.02
C THR A 283 -0.98 22.86 -14.01
N GLU A 284 -0.23 23.92 -14.28
CA GLU A 284 0.03 25.07 -13.40
C GLU A 284 -1.26 25.72 -12.80
N GLU A 285 -2.39 25.63 -13.50
CA GLU A 285 -3.66 26.18 -13.06
C GLU A 285 -4.34 25.36 -11.95
N ASN A 286 -4.06 24.06 -11.83
CA ASN A 286 -4.59 23.21 -10.77
C ASN A 286 -3.85 23.45 -9.44
N LYS A 287 -4.51 23.24 -8.31
CA LYS A 287 -3.91 23.52 -6.98
C LYS A 287 -3.81 22.28 -6.08
N GLY A 288 -4.40 21.16 -6.48
CA GLY A 288 -4.26 19.88 -5.79
C GLY A 288 -3.13 19.04 -6.37
N TYR A 289 -3.19 17.73 -6.12
CA TYR A 289 -2.28 16.78 -6.73
C TYR A 289 -2.57 16.60 -8.23
N ASP A 290 -1.52 16.70 -9.05
CA ASP A 290 -1.48 16.14 -10.41
C ASP A 290 -0.34 15.12 -10.46
N THR A 291 -0.66 13.84 -10.78
CA THR A 291 0.28 12.72 -10.65
C THR A 291 0.14 11.70 -11.78
N ASN A 292 1.15 10.82 -11.91
CA ASN A 292 1.12 9.63 -12.76
C ASN A 292 0.80 9.91 -14.24
N PRO A 293 1.59 10.74 -14.93
CA PRO A 293 1.36 11.06 -16.33
C PRO A 293 1.60 9.85 -17.23
N GLN A 294 0.74 9.66 -18.23
CA GLN A 294 0.92 8.64 -19.27
C GLN A 294 0.56 9.19 -20.65
N TYR A 295 1.48 9.09 -21.60
CA TYR A 295 1.17 9.40 -22.99
C TYR A 295 0.26 8.34 -23.60
N SER A 296 -0.67 8.77 -24.49
CA SER A 296 -1.37 7.82 -25.34
C SER A 296 -0.41 7.14 -26.31
N PRO A 297 -0.64 5.87 -26.72
CA PRO A 297 0.25 5.15 -27.66
C PRO A 297 0.49 5.86 -28.99
N ASP A 298 -0.48 6.64 -29.48
CA ASP A 298 -0.34 7.43 -30.72
C ASP A 298 0.35 8.80 -30.52
N GLY A 299 0.68 9.15 -29.28
CA GLY A 299 1.36 10.39 -28.91
C GLY A 299 0.52 11.66 -29.02
N LYS A 300 -0.81 11.55 -29.19
CA LYS A 300 -1.69 12.72 -29.31
C LYS A 300 -2.15 13.28 -27.98
N TYR A 301 -2.25 12.43 -26.98
CA TYR A 301 -2.76 12.80 -25.68
C TYR A 301 -1.76 12.46 -24.58
N ILE A 302 -1.88 13.17 -23.46
CA ILE A 302 -1.33 12.77 -22.17
C ILE A 302 -2.46 12.69 -21.16
N ALA A 303 -2.48 11.64 -20.36
CA ALA A 303 -3.43 11.46 -19.25
C ALA A 303 -2.72 11.55 -17.91
N TRP A 304 -3.41 11.98 -16.86
CA TRP A 304 -2.90 12.00 -15.49
C TRP A 304 -4.03 11.95 -14.47
N GLN A 305 -3.69 11.57 -13.24
CA GLN A 305 -4.60 11.66 -12.10
C GLN A 305 -4.54 13.05 -11.51
N SER A 306 -5.71 13.59 -11.11
CA SER A 306 -5.82 14.98 -10.67
C SER A 306 -6.79 15.14 -9.51
N MET A 307 -6.33 15.74 -8.40
CA MET A 307 -7.16 16.26 -7.32
C MET A 307 -7.28 17.77 -7.44
N GLU A 308 -8.36 18.36 -6.89
CA GLU A 308 -8.66 19.76 -7.13
C GLU A 308 -8.09 20.70 -6.07
N ARG A 309 -8.15 20.28 -4.79
CA ARG A 309 -7.95 21.17 -3.66
C ARG A 309 -6.57 21.01 -3.04
N ASP A 310 -5.86 22.13 -2.87
CA ASP A 310 -4.57 22.16 -2.17
C ASP A 310 -4.74 21.80 -0.69
N GLY A 311 -3.88 20.94 -0.18
CA GLY A 311 -3.89 20.46 1.20
C GLY A 311 -4.86 19.31 1.48
N TYR A 312 -5.78 18.98 0.58
CA TYR A 312 -6.74 17.88 0.75
C TYR A 312 -6.27 16.61 0.07
N GLU A 313 -5.54 15.78 0.79
CA GLU A 313 -4.95 14.54 0.28
C GLU A 313 -6.00 13.47 -0.08
N ALA A 314 -7.17 13.52 0.54
CA ALA A 314 -8.26 12.59 0.27
C ALA A 314 -9.33 13.16 -0.68
N ASP A 315 -8.99 14.18 -1.47
CA ASP A 315 -9.87 14.71 -2.51
C ASP A 315 -10.17 13.66 -3.59
N LEU A 316 -11.22 13.88 -4.36
CA LEU A 316 -11.56 12.96 -5.47
C LEU A 316 -10.40 12.89 -6.47
N ASN A 317 -9.82 11.71 -6.63
CA ASN A 317 -8.76 11.45 -7.59
C ASN A 317 -9.35 11.18 -8.97
N ARG A 318 -9.38 12.23 -9.80
CA ARG A 318 -10.01 12.28 -11.14
C ARG A 318 -9.01 11.87 -12.22
N LEU A 319 -9.49 11.43 -13.38
CA LEU A 319 -8.67 11.19 -14.56
C LEU A 319 -8.89 12.30 -15.58
N PHE A 320 -7.80 12.98 -15.94
CA PHE A 320 -7.75 13.99 -16.98
C PHE A 320 -6.96 13.52 -18.20
N ILE A 321 -7.30 14.07 -19.37
CA ILE A 321 -6.48 13.99 -20.59
C ILE A 321 -6.25 15.40 -21.13
N MET A 322 -5.11 15.60 -21.80
CA MET A 322 -4.82 16.80 -22.59
C MET A 322 -4.47 16.41 -24.02
N ASP A 323 -5.05 17.07 -24.98
CA ASP A 323 -4.64 17.02 -26.38
C ASP A 323 -3.35 17.82 -26.54
N LEU A 324 -2.26 17.14 -26.96
CA LEU A 324 -0.92 17.75 -27.02
C LEU A 324 -0.74 18.75 -28.17
N GLU A 325 -1.63 18.75 -29.18
CA GLU A 325 -1.61 19.72 -30.28
C GLU A 325 -2.35 21.01 -29.91
N THR A 326 -3.51 20.88 -29.25
CA THR A 326 -4.38 22.02 -28.94
C THR A 326 -4.21 22.56 -27.54
N GLY A 327 -3.66 21.77 -26.60
CA GLY A 327 -3.59 22.07 -25.16
C GLY A 327 -4.95 21.94 -24.46
N GLU A 328 -6.00 21.45 -25.11
CA GLU A 328 -7.32 21.29 -24.49
C GLU A 328 -7.30 20.17 -23.46
N LYS A 329 -7.77 20.47 -22.24
CA LYS A 329 -7.86 19.52 -21.12
C LYS A 329 -9.29 19.08 -20.88
N ARG A 330 -9.47 17.79 -20.55
CA ARG A 330 -10.80 17.19 -20.34
C ARG A 330 -10.80 16.22 -19.17
N PHE A 331 -11.75 16.41 -18.25
CA PHE A 331 -12.05 15.47 -17.15
C PHE A 331 -12.86 14.28 -17.71
N VAL A 332 -12.24 13.12 -17.86
CA VAL A 332 -12.85 11.96 -18.53
C VAL A 332 -13.52 10.96 -17.58
N SER A 333 -13.17 10.94 -16.30
CA SER A 333 -13.80 10.06 -15.31
C SER A 333 -15.01 10.68 -14.57
N ARG A 334 -15.64 11.72 -15.12
CA ARG A 334 -16.72 12.51 -14.49
C ARG A 334 -17.97 11.70 -14.07
N SER A 335 -18.16 10.52 -14.66
CA SER A 335 -19.28 9.62 -14.34
C SER A 335 -18.94 8.61 -13.23
N PHE A 336 -17.74 8.68 -12.65
CA PHE A 336 -17.30 7.82 -11.55
C PHE A 336 -17.12 8.65 -10.28
N GLU A 337 -17.98 8.43 -9.30
CA GLU A 337 -18.02 9.20 -8.04
C GLU A 337 -17.07 8.63 -6.96
N SER A 338 -15.95 8.05 -7.38
CA SER A 338 -14.89 7.55 -6.52
C SER A 338 -13.52 7.74 -7.19
N ASN A 339 -12.46 7.33 -6.51
CA ASN A 339 -11.10 7.53 -6.97
C ASN A 339 -10.73 6.62 -8.15
N VAL A 340 -9.98 7.18 -9.09
CA VAL A 340 -9.21 6.42 -10.07
C VAL A 340 -7.87 6.07 -9.42
N ASP A 341 -7.66 4.81 -9.05
CA ASP A 341 -6.49 4.39 -8.27
C ASP A 341 -5.27 4.08 -9.15
N ALA A 342 -5.49 3.49 -10.33
CA ALA A 342 -4.49 3.28 -11.37
C ALA A 342 -5.18 3.22 -12.73
N PHE A 343 -4.49 3.61 -13.80
CA PHE A 343 -5.05 3.59 -15.15
C PHE A 343 -4.04 3.14 -16.20
N LEU A 344 -4.56 2.78 -17.38
CA LEU A 344 -3.78 2.28 -18.50
C LEU A 344 -4.47 2.61 -19.83
N TRP A 345 -3.73 3.19 -20.78
CA TRP A 345 -4.24 3.41 -22.14
C TRP A 345 -4.48 2.09 -22.89
N ASN A 346 -5.57 2.02 -23.63
CA ASN A 346 -5.71 0.98 -24.66
C ASN A 346 -4.76 1.29 -25.84
N LYS A 347 -4.25 0.24 -26.50
CA LYS A 347 -3.32 0.35 -27.64
C LYS A 347 -3.84 1.20 -28.80
N ASN A 348 -5.17 1.29 -28.96
CA ASN A 348 -5.79 2.11 -29.99
C ASN A 348 -5.92 3.60 -29.63
N SER A 349 -5.47 4.01 -28.45
CA SER A 349 -5.60 5.39 -27.92
C SER A 349 -7.03 5.92 -27.81
N GLN A 350 -8.06 5.06 -27.93
CA GLN A 350 -9.48 5.47 -27.93
C GLN A 350 -10.19 5.17 -26.61
N SER A 351 -9.53 4.48 -25.70
CA SER A 351 -10.09 4.19 -24.37
C SER A 351 -9.00 4.03 -23.33
N ILE A 352 -9.40 4.18 -22.08
CA ILE A 352 -8.55 4.01 -20.91
C ILE A 352 -9.20 3.00 -19.98
N TYR A 353 -8.42 2.02 -19.52
CA TYR A 353 -8.80 1.14 -18.42
C TYR A 353 -8.33 1.75 -17.12
N PHE A 354 -9.11 1.58 -16.04
CA PHE A 354 -8.67 1.97 -14.71
C PHE A 354 -9.26 1.03 -13.65
N ILE A 355 -8.66 1.02 -12.48
CA ILE A 355 -9.21 0.41 -11.27
C ILE A 355 -9.69 1.49 -10.33
N GLY A 356 -10.79 1.20 -9.62
CA GLY A 356 -11.35 2.11 -8.64
C GLY A 356 -12.29 1.38 -7.69
N VAL A 357 -12.36 1.87 -6.46
CA VAL A 357 -13.21 1.28 -5.42
C VAL A 357 -14.65 1.77 -5.56
N TRP A 358 -15.60 0.83 -5.49
CA TRP A 358 -17.02 1.13 -5.38
C TRP A 358 -17.71 0.09 -4.49
N HIS A 359 -18.43 0.54 -3.48
CA HIS A 359 -19.11 -0.29 -2.48
C HIS A 359 -18.21 -1.36 -1.83
N GLY A 360 -16.96 -0.99 -1.48
CA GLY A 360 -16.02 -1.86 -0.79
C GLY A 360 -15.40 -2.96 -1.66
N GLU A 361 -15.40 -2.79 -2.97
CA GLU A 361 -14.76 -3.66 -3.96
C GLU A 361 -14.02 -2.81 -4.98
N THR A 362 -12.78 -3.19 -5.32
CA THR A 362 -11.99 -2.49 -6.33
C THR A 362 -12.11 -3.24 -7.65
N GLN A 363 -12.79 -2.63 -8.63
CA GLN A 363 -13.11 -3.25 -9.91
C GLN A 363 -12.37 -2.59 -11.09
N ILE A 364 -12.35 -3.27 -12.24
CA ILE A 364 -11.80 -2.75 -13.50
C ILE A 364 -12.90 -2.05 -14.28
N TYR A 365 -12.62 -0.85 -14.72
CA TYR A 365 -13.49 0.00 -15.53
C TYR A 365 -12.83 0.35 -16.86
N ASN A 366 -13.63 0.74 -17.86
CA ASN A 366 -13.21 1.27 -19.13
C ASN A 366 -13.92 2.60 -19.42
N ILE A 367 -13.16 3.63 -19.83
CA ILE A 367 -13.68 4.88 -20.37
C ILE A 367 -13.43 4.88 -21.88
N ASN A 368 -14.50 4.95 -22.68
CA ASN A 368 -14.43 5.06 -24.12
C ASN A 368 -14.44 6.53 -24.53
N LEU A 369 -13.28 7.05 -24.90
CA LEU A 369 -13.09 8.46 -25.30
C LEU A 369 -13.78 8.80 -26.62
N ALA A 370 -13.92 7.82 -27.53
CA ALA A 370 -14.59 7.99 -28.80
C ALA A 370 -16.13 7.99 -28.66
N ASP A 371 -16.67 7.54 -27.52
CA ASP A 371 -18.10 7.50 -27.22
C ASP A 371 -18.44 8.43 -26.04
N ASN A 372 -18.04 9.68 -26.14
CA ASN A 372 -18.31 10.73 -25.15
C ASN A 372 -17.97 10.33 -23.70
N ASP A 373 -16.77 9.77 -23.50
CA ASP A 373 -16.24 9.31 -22.20
C ASP A 373 -17.17 8.31 -21.50
N ARG A 374 -17.83 7.45 -22.30
CA ARG A 374 -18.73 6.43 -21.74
C ARG A 374 -17.97 5.50 -20.80
N LEU A 375 -18.41 5.51 -19.53
CA LEU A 375 -17.92 4.61 -18.49
C LEU A 375 -18.59 3.24 -18.58
N THR A 376 -17.80 2.18 -18.46
CA THR A 376 -18.27 0.78 -18.38
C THR A 376 -17.51 0.05 -17.30
N GLN A 377 -18.22 -0.53 -16.32
CA GLN A 377 -17.63 -1.45 -15.38
C GLN A 377 -17.41 -2.82 -16.06
N LEU A 378 -16.19 -3.33 -16.07
CA LEU A 378 -15.84 -4.58 -16.73
C LEU A 378 -15.99 -5.80 -15.81
N THR A 379 -15.59 -5.69 -14.56
CA THR A 379 -15.55 -6.79 -13.60
C THR A 379 -16.51 -6.56 -12.44
N ASP A 380 -16.85 -7.65 -11.73
CA ASP A 380 -17.74 -7.66 -10.58
C ASP A 380 -17.35 -8.79 -9.62
N GLY A 381 -17.85 -8.72 -8.38
CA GLY A 381 -17.65 -9.73 -7.34
C GLY A 381 -16.78 -9.25 -6.18
N MET A 382 -16.81 -10.00 -5.09
CA MET A 382 -16.08 -9.68 -3.84
C MET A 382 -14.58 -9.88 -4.00
N TYR A 383 -13.96 -8.98 -4.78
CA TYR A 383 -12.54 -8.97 -5.10
C TYR A 383 -12.02 -7.54 -5.20
N ASP A 384 -10.71 -7.39 -5.00
CA ASP A 384 -9.97 -6.18 -5.35
C ASP A 384 -8.96 -6.49 -6.45
N TYR A 385 -9.03 -5.71 -7.54
CA TYR A 385 -8.00 -5.69 -8.56
C TYR A 385 -6.95 -4.63 -8.21
N ALA A 386 -5.66 -4.95 -8.35
CA ALA A 386 -4.57 -4.12 -7.83
C ALA A 386 -3.58 -3.60 -8.87
N SER A 387 -3.55 -4.12 -10.07
CA SER A 387 -2.65 -3.67 -11.15
C SER A 387 -3.23 -3.99 -12.52
N LEU A 388 -2.75 -3.30 -13.55
CA LEU A 388 -3.20 -3.45 -14.92
C LEU A 388 -2.02 -3.55 -15.89
N ALA A 389 -2.06 -4.51 -16.82
CA ALA A 389 -1.18 -4.57 -18.00
C ALA A 389 -1.97 -5.08 -19.21
N LEU A 390 -1.68 -4.57 -20.41
CA LEU A 390 -2.36 -5.04 -21.61
C LEU A 390 -1.72 -6.30 -22.19
N CYS A 391 -2.56 -7.21 -22.68
CA CYS A 391 -2.14 -8.41 -23.42
C CYS A 391 -3.21 -8.75 -24.47
N GLY A 392 -3.03 -8.31 -25.69
CA GLY A 392 -4.00 -8.51 -26.76
C GLY A 392 -5.36 -7.91 -26.45
N ASP A 393 -6.36 -8.77 -26.44
CA ASP A 393 -7.75 -8.48 -26.08
C ASP A 393 -8.04 -8.69 -24.58
N LYS A 394 -7.00 -8.75 -23.74
CA LYS A 394 -7.11 -8.98 -22.30
C LYS A 394 -6.38 -7.91 -21.51
N VAL A 395 -6.83 -7.75 -20.27
CA VAL A 395 -6.11 -7.05 -19.19
C VAL A 395 -5.54 -8.09 -18.25
N ILE A 396 -4.23 -8.08 -18.08
CA ILE A 396 -3.56 -8.85 -17.03
C ILE A 396 -3.60 -8.01 -15.76
N ALA A 397 -4.12 -8.56 -14.68
CA ALA A 397 -4.30 -7.87 -13.42
C ALA A 397 -3.95 -8.75 -12.23
N LYS A 398 -3.48 -8.17 -11.14
CA LYS A 398 -3.47 -8.84 -9.84
C LYS A 398 -4.85 -8.75 -9.22
N ARG A 399 -5.26 -9.80 -8.52
CA ARG A 399 -6.53 -9.85 -7.80
C ARG A 399 -6.39 -10.56 -6.48
N HIS A 400 -6.97 -10.00 -5.45
CA HIS A 400 -7.08 -10.60 -4.12
C HIS A 400 -8.50 -10.46 -3.55
N SER A 401 -8.71 -11.04 -2.36
CA SER A 401 -9.90 -10.84 -1.57
C SER A 401 -9.58 -10.95 -0.09
N MET A 402 -10.55 -10.69 0.79
CA MET A 402 -10.39 -10.94 2.23
C MET A 402 -10.07 -12.40 2.58
N SER A 403 -10.11 -13.32 1.60
CA SER A 403 -9.84 -14.77 1.80
C SER A 403 -8.65 -15.29 0.98
N MET A 404 -7.99 -14.46 0.19
CA MET A 404 -6.89 -14.89 -0.70
C MET A 404 -5.99 -13.70 -1.01
N GLY A 405 -4.68 -13.87 -0.89
CA GLY A 405 -3.69 -12.88 -1.35
C GLY A 405 -3.62 -12.79 -2.88
N ASP A 406 -2.76 -11.89 -3.37
CA ASP A 406 -2.62 -11.62 -4.80
C ASP A 406 -2.33 -12.87 -5.63
N GLU A 407 -3.11 -13.04 -6.70
CA GLU A 407 -2.85 -13.94 -7.82
C GLU A 407 -3.01 -13.18 -9.14
N ILE A 408 -2.35 -13.63 -10.20
CA ILE A 408 -2.43 -12.99 -11.53
C ILE A 408 -3.62 -13.57 -12.30
N TYR A 409 -4.40 -12.69 -12.90
CA TYR A 409 -5.57 -13.03 -13.73
C TYR A 409 -5.46 -12.42 -15.12
N ALA A 410 -6.00 -13.12 -16.12
CA ALA A 410 -6.30 -12.58 -17.43
C ALA A 410 -7.80 -12.29 -17.51
N VAL A 411 -8.14 -11.00 -17.67
CA VAL A 411 -9.51 -10.50 -17.73
C VAL A 411 -9.81 -10.09 -19.18
N ASN A 412 -10.93 -10.55 -19.75
CA ASN A 412 -11.36 -10.08 -21.06
C ASN A 412 -11.60 -8.56 -21.03
N ASN A 413 -11.15 -7.84 -22.05
CA ASN A 413 -11.21 -6.37 -22.05
C ASN A 413 -12.56 -5.80 -22.51
N VAL A 414 -13.54 -6.66 -22.77
CA VAL A 414 -14.89 -6.29 -23.16
C VAL A 414 -15.93 -7.02 -22.33
N ARG A 415 -17.00 -6.29 -22.03
CA ARG A 415 -18.22 -6.83 -21.42
C ARG A 415 -19.21 -7.23 -22.52
N ASN A 416 -19.86 -8.36 -22.39
CA ASN A 416 -20.86 -8.82 -23.35
C ASN A 416 -22.28 -8.49 -22.85
N GLY A 417 -22.78 -7.31 -23.21
CA GLY A 417 -24.07 -6.82 -22.71
C GLY A 417 -24.04 -6.64 -21.21
N ASP A 418 -24.94 -7.35 -20.48
CA ASP A 418 -25.02 -7.34 -19.02
C ASP A 418 -24.09 -8.36 -18.35
N ILE A 419 -23.36 -9.17 -19.13
CA ILE A 419 -22.44 -10.18 -18.60
C ILE A 419 -21.07 -9.53 -18.39
N PHE A 420 -20.59 -9.53 -17.16
CA PHE A 420 -19.26 -9.04 -16.81
C PHE A 420 -18.15 -9.83 -17.50
N ALA A 421 -16.98 -9.22 -17.65
CA ALA A 421 -15.84 -9.83 -18.28
C ALA A 421 -15.36 -11.08 -17.52
N GLU A 422 -15.07 -12.14 -18.27
CA GLU A 422 -14.50 -13.36 -17.70
C GLU A 422 -13.07 -13.08 -17.22
N ALA A 423 -12.75 -13.55 -16.03
CA ALA A 423 -11.43 -13.48 -15.40
C ALA A 423 -10.87 -14.89 -15.18
N LYS A 424 -9.81 -15.24 -15.89
CA LYS A 424 -9.11 -16.52 -15.76
C LYS A 424 -7.90 -16.36 -14.85
N GLN A 425 -7.81 -17.15 -13.77
CA GLN A 425 -6.63 -17.20 -12.91
C GLN A 425 -5.45 -17.85 -13.65
N LEU A 426 -4.27 -17.22 -13.59
CA LEU A 426 -3.04 -17.68 -14.25
C LEU A 426 -2.02 -18.25 -13.26
N THR A 427 -1.99 -17.76 -12.03
CA THR A 427 -1.09 -18.24 -10.97
C THR A 427 -1.86 -18.86 -9.82
N SER A 428 -1.19 -19.69 -9.02
CA SER A 428 -1.72 -20.28 -7.79
C SER A 428 -0.57 -20.45 -6.79
N GLU A 429 0.07 -19.30 -6.46
CA GLU A 429 1.30 -19.26 -5.69
C GLU A 429 1.16 -19.89 -4.32
N ASN A 430 0.10 -19.55 -3.61
CA ASN A 430 -0.15 -19.99 -2.24
C ASN A 430 -1.14 -21.16 -2.12
N LYS A 431 -1.49 -21.84 -3.23
CA LYS A 431 -2.47 -22.92 -3.23
C LYS A 431 -2.13 -24.03 -2.23
N HIS A 432 -0.85 -24.40 -2.10
CA HIS A 432 -0.38 -25.44 -1.18
C HIS A 432 -0.62 -25.08 0.31
N ILE A 433 -0.73 -23.79 0.64
CA ILE A 433 -1.09 -23.28 1.98
C ILE A 433 -2.62 -23.25 2.11
N TYR A 434 -3.33 -22.68 1.14
CA TYR A 434 -4.79 -22.59 1.17
C TYR A 434 -5.49 -23.94 1.21
N ASP A 435 -4.94 -24.97 0.54
CA ASP A 435 -5.48 -26.34 0.56
C ASP A 435 -5.46 -26.97 1.97
N GLN A 436 -4.64 -26.43 2.89
CA GLN A 436 -4.55 -26.88 4.28
C GLN A 436 -5.43 -26.07 5.23
N LEU A 437 -6.11 -25.00 4.75
CA LEU A 437 -6.83 -24.05 5.58
C LEU A 437 -8.34 -24.11 5.36
N GLU A 438 -9.07 -23.87 6.41
CA GLU A 438 -10.49 -23.57 6.37
C GLU A 438 -10.67 -22.06 6.63
N MET A 439 -11.19 -21.33 5.62
CA MET A 439 -11.41 -19.89 5.72
C MET A 439 -12.78 -19.55 6.30
N GLY A 440 -12.85 -18.43 7.00
CA GLY A 440 -14.09 -17.84 7.47
C GLY A 440 -14.93 -17.25 6.32
N LYS A 441 -16.26 -17.37 6.41
CA LYS A 441 -17.16 -16.73 5.46
C LYS A 441 -17.08 -15.20 5.60
N VAL A 442 -16.99 -14.50 4.47
CA VAL A 442 -17.14 -13.04 4.38
C VAL A 442 -18.56 -12.72 3.91
N GLU A 443 -19.22 -11.77 4.56
CA GLU A 443 -20.58 -11.36 4.25
C GLU A 443 -20.71 -9.84 4.21
N ALA A 444 -21.34 -9.31 3.17
CA ALA A 444 -21.70 -7.90 3.06
C ALA A 444 -23.04 -7.65 3.78
N ARG A 445 -23.06 -6.72 4.73
CA ARG A 445 -24.28 -6.27 5.42
C ARG A 445 -24.45 -4.77 5.28
N TRP A 446 -25.60 -4.36 4.77
CA TRP A 446 -25.99 -2.96 4.70
C TRP A 446 -26.77 -2.57 5.96
N MET A 447 -26.23 -1.63 6.71
CA MET A 447 -26.79 -1.19 7.99
C MET A 447 -27.26 0.26 7.89
N LYS A 448 -28.41 0.56 8.49
CA LYS A 448 -28.95 1.91 8.51
C LYS A 448 -28.27 2.73 9.59
N THR A 449 -27.63 3.82 9.21
CA THR A 449 -26.97 4.76 10.13
C THR A 449 -27.95 5.65 10.89
N THR A 450 -27.47 6.32 11.93
CA THR A 450 -28.31 7.21 12.78
C THR A 450 -28.94 8.37 12.03
N ASP A 451 -28.35 8.80 10.91
CA ASP A 451 -28.88 9.83 10.01
C ASP A 451 -29.66 9.25 8.81
N GLY A 452 -29.91 7.94 8.82
CA GLY A 452 -30.79 7.27 7.87
C GLY A 452 -30.15 6.81 6.56
N LYS A 453 -28.84 6.99 6.37
CA LYS A 453 -28.10 6.48 5.20
C LYS A 453 -27.79 4.99 5.34
N GLN A 454 -27.33 4.35 4.26
CA GLN A 454 -26.94 2.92 4.25
C GLN A 454 -25.41 2.83 4.32
N MET A 455 -24.92 2.02 5.24
CA MET A 455 -23.50 1.76 5.45
C MET A 455 -23.17 0.30 5.18
N LEU A 456 -22.30 0.02 4.24
CA LEU A 456 -21.75 -1.32 4.04
C LEU A 456 -20.87 -1.70 5.24
N THR A 457 -21.11 -2.87 5.79
CA THR A 457 -20.29 -3.47 6.84
C THR A 457 -19.92 -4.89 6.42
N TRP A 458 -18.64 -5.17 6.32
CA TRP A 458 -18.15 -6.52 6.14
C TRP A 458 -18.21 -7.27 7.48
N VAL A 459 -18.75 -8.49 7.43
CA VAL A 459 -18.78 -9.39 8.59
C VAL A 459 -18.04 -10.67 8.22
N ILE A 460 -16.99 -10.99 8.99
CA ILE A 460 -16.18 -12.18 8.78
C ILE A 460 -16.43 -13.14 9.94
N TYR A 461 -16.87 -14.35 9.61
CA TYR A 461 -17.20 -15.38 10.59
C TYR A 461 -16.04 -16.34 10.81
N PRO A 462 -15.94 -16.96 12.00
CA PRO A 462 -15.01 -18.05 12.22
C PRO A 462 -15.16 -19.20 11.21
N PRO A 463 -14.05 -19.91 10.87
CA PRO A 463 -14.19 -21.20 10.20
C PRO A 463 -15.12 -22.13 10.97
N GLN A 464 -15.97 -22.91 10.26
CA GLN A 464 -16.97 -23.82 10.86
C GLN A 464 -17.96 -23.09 11.79
N PHE A 465 -18.33 -21.85 11.42
CA PHE A 465 -19.29 -21.06 12.18
C PHE A 465 -20.59 -21.81 12.46
N ASP A 466 -20.99 -21.82 13.74
CA ASP A 466 -22.26 -22.41 14.21
C ASP A 466 -23.17 -21.30 14.77
N PRO A 467 -24.32 -20.98 14.14
CA PRO A 467 -25.19 -19.90 14.58
C PRO A 467 -25.87 -20.16 15.96
N ASN A 468 -25.73 -21.37 16.52
CA ASN A 468 -26.24 -21.70 17.85
C ASN A 468 -25.20 -21.45 18.97
N LYS A 469 -23.97 -21.12 18.62
CA LYS A 469 -22.93 -20.75 19.58
C LYS A 469 -22.81 -19.24 19.69
N LYS A 470 -22.26 -18.77 20.80
CA LYS A 470 -21.92 -17.36 21.01
C LYS A 470 -20.44 -17.11 20.84
N TYR A 471 -20.12 -16.08 20.06
CA TYR A 471 -18.74 -15.73 19.72
C TYR A 471 -18.36 -14.35 20.26
N PRO A 472 -17.11 -14.18 20.74
CA PRO A 472 -16.56 -12.86 20.97
C PRO A 472 -16.47 -12.13 19.61
N THR A 473 -16.73 -10.83 19.62
CA THR A 473 -16.86 -10.04 18.38
C THR A 473 -16.00 -8.79 18.45
N LEU A 474 -15.29 -8.50 17.36
CA LEU A 474 -14.39 -7.37 17.23
C LEU A 474 -14.99 -6.31 16.31
N LEU A 475 -15.09 -5.08 16.78
CA LEU A 475 -15.25 -3.92 15.92
C LEU A 475 -13.87 -3.55 15.37
N PHE A 476 -13.71 -3.56 14.06
CA PHE A 476 -12.53 -3.08 13.37
C PHE A 476 -12.72 -1.61 12.97
N CYS A 477 -11.84 -0.75 13.43
CA CYS A 477 -11.78 0.65 13.08
C CYS A 477 -10.72 0.87 12.00
N GLU A 478 -11.15 1.23 10.78
CA GLU A 478 -10.26 1.48 9.65
C GLU A 478 -9.47 2.78 9.82
N GLY A 479 -8.23 2.75 9.31
CA GLY A 479 -7.33 3.90 9.26
C GLY A 479 -7.70 4.94 8.19
N GLY A 480 -6.73 5.69 7.75
CA GLY A 480 -6.88 6.76 6.77
C GLY A 480 -6.87 8.15 7.42
N PRO A 481 -8.00 8.85 7.56
CA PRO A 481 -9.39 8.37 7.71
C PRO A 481 -10.12 8.02 6.41
N GLN A 482 -9.59 8.36 5.25
CA GLN A 482 -10.22 8.11 3.95
C GLN A 482 -9.55 6.92 3.23
N SER A 483 -9.62 5.74 3.84
CA SER A 483 -9.16 4.47 3.27
C SER A 483 -10.29 3.44 3.33
N PRO A 484 -10.69 2.79 2.21
CA PRO A 484 -11.86 1.92 2.19
C PRO A 484 -11.60 0.60 2.93
N VAL A 485 -12.62 0.08 3.61
CA VAL A 485 -12.63 -1.33 3.96
C VAL A 485 -13.14 -2.08 2.72
N SER A 486 -12.22 -2.39 1.83
CA SER A 486 -12.47 -3.15 0.61
C SER A 486 -12.23 -4.65 0.82
N GLN A 487 -12.05 -5.41 -0.24
CA GLN A 487 -11.69 -6.83 -0.19
C GLN A 487 -10.18 -7.04 0.04
N PHE A 488 -9.48 -6.11 0.69
CA PHE A 488 -8.03 -6.15 0.87
C PHE A 488 -7.54 -7.41 1.62
N TRP A 489 -6.36 -7.89 1.23
CA TRP A 489 -5.58 -8.89 1.94
C TRP A 489 -4.40 -8.24 2.63
N SER A 490 -4.36 -8.29 3.95
CA SER A 490 -3.28 -7.71 4.75
C SER A 490 -2.46 -8.80 5.45
N TYR A 491 -1.16 -8.59 5.57
CA TYR A 491 -0.26 -9.47 6.34
C TYR A 491 -0.10 -9.03 7.80
N ARG A 492 -0.71 -7.91 8.19
CA ARG A 492 -0.82 -7.42 9.56
C ARG A 492 -2.28 -7.49 10.03
N TRP A 493 -3.16 -6.71 9.44
CA TRP A 493 -4.59 -6.65 9.77
C TRP A 493 -5.39 -7.67 8.94
N ASN A 494 -5.06 -8.96 9.11
CA ASN A 494 -5.71 -10.03 8.35
C ASN A 494 -6.97 -10.52 9.06
N PHE A 495 -8.12 -10.37 8.40
CA PHE A 495 -9.40 -10.78 8.99
C PHE A 495 -9.55 -12.30 9.11
N GLN A 496 -8.92 -13.07 8.24
CA GLN A 496 -9.00 -14.53 8.31
C GLN A 496 -8.24 -15.10 9.51
N ILE A 497 -7.09 -14.51 9.90
CA ILE A 497 -6.41 -14.95 11.12
C ILE A 497 -7.21 -14.57 12.37
N MET A 498 -7.89 -13.40 12.36
CA MET A 498 -8.78 -13.02 13.46
C MET A 498 -9.96 -13.99 13.57
N ALA A 499 -10.57 -14.35 12.43
CA ALA A 499 -11.64 -15.32 12.35
C ALA A 499 -11.18 -16.74 12.78
N ALA A 500 -9.95 -17.14 12.38
CA ALA A 500 -9.35 -18.42 12.78
C ALA A 500 -9.12 -18.53 14.29
N ASN A 501 -9.06 -17.40 15.00
CA ASN A 501 -9.04 -17.31 16.46
C ASN A 501 -10.44 -17.22 17.08
N ASP A 502 -11.47 -17.68 16.39
CA ASP A 502 -12.87 -17.73 16.86
C ASP A 502 -13.49 -16.36 17.19
N TYR A 503 -13.04 -15.29 16.56
CA TYR A 503 -13.68 -13.97 16.60
C TYR A 503 -14.58 -13.75 15.40
N ILE A 504 -15.72 -13.08 15.58
CA ILE A 504 -16.47 -12.44 14.51
C ILE A 504 -15.88 -11.04 14.32
N ILE A 505 -15.59 -10.65 13.09
CA ILE A 505 -15.08 -9.32 12.76
C ILE A 505 -16.18 -8.50 12.14
N VAL A 506 -16.38 -7.27 12.62
CA VAL A 506 -17.33 -6.28 12.12
C VAL A 506 -16.51 -5.10 11.61
N ALA A 507 -16.44 -4.94 10.30
CA ALA A 507 -15.60 -3.95 9.62
C ALA A 507 -16.46 -2.99 8.79
N PRO A 508 -16.97 -1.89 9.38
CA PRO A 508 -17.86 -0.96 8.71
C PRO A 508 -17.12 0.02 7.79
N ASN A 509 -17.70 0.28 6.63
CA ASN A 509 -17.35 1.41 5.79
C ASN A 509 -18.06 2.68 6.31
N ARG A 510 -17.60 3.16 7.46
CA ARG A 510 -18.15 4.32 8.14
C ARG A 510 -17.97 5.59 7.30
N ARG A 511 -18.59 6.69 7.70
CA ARG A 511 -18.46 7.99 7.08
C ARG A 511 -16.99 8.41 6.96
N GLY A 512 -16.61 8.94 5.80
CA GLY A 512 -15.25 9.33 5.46
C GLY A 512 -14.47 8.33 4.59
N LEU A 513 -14.99 7.09 4.36
CA LEU A 513 -14.30 6.12 3.50
C LEU A 513 -14.72 6.31 2.03
N PRO A 514 -13.78 6.22 1.05
CA PRO A 514 -14.10 6.32 -0.37
C PRO A 514 -14.90 5.11 -0.89
N GLY A 515 -15.49 5.26 -2.09
CA GLY A 515 -16.28 4.21 -2.72
C GLY A 515 -17.78 4.26 -2.42
N PHE A 516 -18.26 5.34 -1.78
CA PHE A 516 -19.68 5.55 -1.44
C PHE A 516 -20.16 6.95 -1.87
N GLY A 517 -19.48 7.55 -2.84
CA GLY A 517 -19.70 8.91 -3.29
C GLY A 517 -18.86 9.95 -2.55
N VAL A 518 -18.66 11.10 -3.21
CA VAL A 518 -17.81 12.20 -2.70
C VAL A 518 -18.32 12.75 -1.37
N GLU A 519 -19.65 12.97 -1.23
CA GLU A 519 -20.25 13.45 0.03
C GLU A 519 -19.96 12.53 1.23
N TRP A 520 -19.95 11.22 1.01
CA TRP A 520 -19.64 10.24 2.06
C TRP A 520 -18.18 10.35 2.50
N ASN A 521 -17.26 10.46 1.53
CA ASN A 521 -15.82 10.57 1.78
C ASN A 521 -15.47 11.87 2.52
N GLU A 522 -16.00 12.99 2.06
CA GLU A 522 -15.70 14.33 2.61
C GLU A 522 -16.27 14.58 4.01
N ALA A 523 -17.32 13.84 4.40
CA ALA A 523 -18.08 14.11 5.62
C ALA A 523 -17.31 13.92 6.93
N ILE A 524 -16.07 13.40 6.88
CA ILE A 524 -15.23 13.21 8.06
C ILE A 524 -14.31 14.40 8.34
N SER A 525 -13.91 15.15 7.31
CA SER A 525 -13.01 16.29 7.46
C SER A 525 -13.62 17.37 8.38
N GLY A 526 -12.90 17.74 9.44
CA GLY A 526 -13.38 18.65 10.48
C GLY A 526 -14.46 18.08 11.42
N ASP A 527 -14.71 16.75 11.40
CA ASP A 527 -15.73 16.09 12.23
C ASP A 527 -15.29 14.70 12.78
N TYR A 528 -14.06 14.60 13.26
CA TYR A 528 -13.47 13.34 13.73
C TYR A 528 -14.21 12.67 14.91
N GLY A 529 -14.90 13.44 15.75
CA GLY A 529 -15.73 12.93 16.86
C GLY A 529 -17.23 12.82 16.54
N GLY A 530 -17.63 13.02 15.27
CA GLY A 530 -19.03 13.15 14.88
C GLY A 530 -19.67 11.88 14.31
N GLN A 531 -20.15 11.97 13.07
CA GLN A 531 -20.94 10.89 12.48
C GLN A 531 -20.16 9.58 12.30
N CYS A 532 -18.86 9.64 11.98
CA CYS A 532 -18.02 8.44 11.85
C CYS A 532 -18.00 7.58 13.13
N MET A 533 -18.02 8.20 14.31
CA MET A 533 -18.07 7.49 15.60
C MET A 533 -19.45 6.88 15.86
N LYS A 534 -20.53 7.56 15.47
CA LYS A 534 -21.89 7.01 15.53
C LYS A 534 -22.05 5.82 14.58
N ASP A 535 -21.39 5.84 13.42
CA ASP A 535 -21.40 4.75 12.46
C ASP A 535 -20.72 3.49 13.05
N TYR A 536 -19.58 3.64 13.77
CA TYR A 536 -18.96 2.54 14.50
C TYR A 536 -19.89 1.94 15.56
N PHE A 537 -20.53 2.79 16.38
CA PHE A 537 -21.52 2.30 17.36
C PHE A 537 -22.70 1.63 16.68
N THR A 538 -23.21 2.16 15.59
CA THR A 538 -24.28 1.54 14.82
C THR A 538 -23.90 0.13 14.37
N ALA A 539 -22.70 -0.05 13.81
CA ALA A 539 -22.25 -1.34 13.31
C ALA A 539 -22.19 -2.40 14.42
N ILE A 540 -21.58 -2.09 15.55
CA ILE A 540 -21.46 -3.07 16.64
C ILE A 540 -22.79 -3.29 17.38
N ASP A 541 -23.63 -2.26 17.52
CA ASP A 541 -24.94 -2.38 18.17
C ASP A 541 -25.92 -3.21 17.31
N GLU A 542 -25.91 -3.05 15.97
CA GLU A 542 -26.70 -3.89 15.05
C GLU A 542 -26.24 -5.35 15.10
N MET A 543 -24.94 -5.61 15.06
CA MET A 543 -24.41 -6.97 15.19
C MET A 543 -24.68 -7.58 16.56
N SER A 544 -24.74 -6.80 17.62
CA SER A 544 -25.07 -7.26 18.98
C SER A 544 -26.51 -7.75 19.12
N LYS A 545 -27.39 -7.54 18.14
CA LYS A 545 -28.76 -8.12 18.12
C LYS A 545 -28.78 -9.58 17.67
N GLU A 546 -27.72 -10.01 16.99
CA GLU A 546 -27.60 -11.39 16.52
C GLU A 546 -27.42 -12.38 17.68
N PRO A 547 -28.12 -13.53 17.66
CA PRO A 547 -28.11 -14.50 18.77
C PRO A 547 -26.73 -15.13 19.00
N PHE A 548 -25.88 -15.15 17.95
CA PHE A 548 -24.54 -15.72 17.99
C PHE A 548 -23.45 -14.70 18.44
N VAL A 549 -23.79 -13.43 18.64
CA VAL A 549 -22.88 -12.44 19.20
C VAL A 549 -22.97 -12.44 20.72
N ASP A 550 -21.81 -12.55 21.38
CA ASP A 550 -21.74 -12.42 22.82
C ASP A 550 -21.48 -10.96 23.22
N LYS A 551 -22.53 -10.30 23.70
CA LYS A 551 -22.47 -8.88 24.11
C LYS A 551 -21.50 -8.59 25.24
N ASP A 552 -21.18 -9.60 26.05
CA ASP A 552 -20.26 -9.47 27.18
C ASP A 552 -18.81 -9.72 26.76
N ARG A 553 -18.55 -10.00 25.48
CA ARG A 553 -17.24 -10.28 24.92
C ARG A 553 -16.97 -9.49 23.63
N LEU A 554 -17.24 -8.17 23.66
CA LEU A 554 -16.96 -7.27 22.55
C LEU A 554 -15.58 -6.62 22.72
N GLY A 555 -14.78 -6.61 21.67
CA GLY A 555 -13.51 -5.89 21.56
C GLY A 555 -13.56 -4.82 20.47
N CYS A 556 -12.65 -3.84 20.54
CA CYS A 556 -12.50 -2.80 19.55
C CYS A 556 -11.03 -2.63 19.20
N VAL A 557 -10.69 -2.69 17.92
CA VAL A 557 -9.30 -2.70 17.43
C VAL A 557 -9.16 -1.79 16.22
N GLY A 558 -7.99 -1.16 16.06
CA GLY A 558 -7.73 -0.30 14.89
C GLY A 558 -6.34 0.30 14.88
N ALA A 559 -5.92 0.81 13.71
CA ALA A 559 -4.64 1.46 13.52
C ALA A 559 -4.78 2.86 12.91
N SER A 560 -3.78 3.72 13.13
CA SER A 560 -3.74 5.08 12.56
C SER A 560 -4.95 5.90 12.99
N PHE A 561 -5.75 6.42 12.06
CA PHE A 561 -7.05 6.99 12.40
C PHE A 561 -7.96 5.97 13.11
N GLY A 562 -7.84 4.68 12.79
CA GLY A 562 -8.53 3.61 13.54
C GLY A 562 -8.04 3.50 14.98
N GLY A 563 -6.75 3.70 15.23
CA GLY A 563 -6.16 3.79 16.57
C GLY A 563 -6.65 5.03 17.35
N PHE A 564 -6.77 6.19 16.67
CA PHE A 564 -7.46 7.37 17.20
C PHE A 564 -8.90 7.03 17.61
N SER A 565 -9.62 6.33 16.71
CA SER A 565 -11.01 5.92 16.97
C SER A 565 -11.10 5.04 18.20
N VAL A 566 -10.18 4.08 18.38
CA VAL A 566 -10.11 3.22 19.57
C VAL A 566 -9.89 4.06 20.84
N TYR A 567 -8.94 4.99 20.85
CA TYR A 567 -8.71 5.86 21.99
C TYR A 567 -9.93 6.74 22.30
N TRP A 568 -10.59 7.28 21.27
CA TRP A 568 -11.80 8.07 21.44
C TRP A 568 -12.96 7.22 21.98
N LEU A 569 -13.17 6.03 21.41
CA LEU A 569 -14.20 5.10 21.84
C LEU A 569 -13.96 4.61 23.28
N ALA A 570 -12.72 4.46 23.72
CA ALA A 570 -12.40 4.10 25.11
C ALA A 570 -12.97 5.09 26.15
N GLY A 571 -13.14 6.36 25.77
CA GLY A 571 -13.79 7.37 26.60
C GLY A 571 -15.31 7.52 26.39
N HIS A 572 -15.93 6.80 25.42
CA HIS A 572 -17.32 7.04 24.99
C HIS A 572 -18.16 5.78 24.78
N HIS A 573 -17.65 4.58 25.08
CA HIS A 573 -18.27 3.31 24.68
C HIS A 573 -19.44 2.85 25.58
N ASP A 574 -19.73 3.52 26.68
CA ASP A 574 -20.82 3.17 27.61
C ASP A 574 -20.83 1.68 27.97
N LYS A 575 -19.64 1.14 28.40
CA LYS A 575 -19.46 -0.27 28.81
C LYS A 575 -19.66 -1.32 27.71
N ARG A 576 -19.74 -0.95 26.43
CA ARG A 576 -19.90 -1.92 25.31
C ARG A 576 -18.73 -2.87 25.21
N PHE A 577 -17.51 -2.35 25.20
CA PHE A 577 -16.29 -3.13 24.98
C PHE A 577 -15.65 -3.61 26.27
N LYS A 578 -14.93 -4.73 26.19
CA LYS A 578 -14.19 -5.35 27.29
C LYS A 578 -12.67 -5.36 27.06
N ALA A 579 -12.23 -5.07 25.82
CA ALA A 579 -10.82 -4.91 25.46
C ALA A 579 -10.67 -3.94 24.29
N PHE A 580 -9.58 -3.20 24.31
CA PHE A 580 -9.15 -2.30 23.24
C PHE A 580 -7.74 -2.65 22.77
N ILE A 581 -7.48 -2.48 21.44
CA ILE A 581 -6.15 -2.47 20.85
C ILE A 581 -6.04 -1.27 19.93
N ALA A 582 -5.15 -0.33 20.25
CA ALA A 582 -4.83 0.83 19.44
C ALA A 582 -3.39 0.73 18.91
N HIS A 583 -3.24 0.71 17.61
CA HIS A 583 -1.94 0.70 16.94
C HIS A 583 -1.75 2.04 16.20
N ASP A 584 -0.60 2.68 16.40
CA ASP A 584 -0.22 3.95 15.74
C ASP A 584 -1.31 5.05 15.83
N GLY A 585 -2.05 5.09 16.94
CA GLY A 585 -3.22 5.96 17.10
C GLY A 585 -2.88 7.36 17.61
N ILE A 586 -3.64 8.36 17.17
CA ILE A 586 -3.57 9.72 17.70
C ILE A 586 -4.26 9.75 19.07
N PHE A 587 -3.50 10.02 20.14
CA PHE A 587 -4.02 10.19 21.48
C PHE A 587 -4.24 11.66 21.85
N ASN A 588 -3.28 12.52 21.47
CA ASN A 588 -3.35 13.96 21.67
C ASN A 588 -3.26 14.68 20.34
N MET A 589 -4.37 15.30 19.91
CA MET A 589 -4.47 15.93 18.59
C MET A 589 -3.63 17.22 18.47
N GLU A 590 -3.40 17.96 19.56
CA GLU A 590 -2.53 19.15 19.53
C GLU A 590 -1.08 18.75 19.28
N MET A 591 -0.62 17.65 19.93
CA MET A 591 0.70 17.09 19.66
C MET A 591 0.77 16.56 18.23
N GLN A 592 -0.23 15.80 17.76
CA GLN A 592 -0.27 15.30 16.40
C GLN A 592 -0.13 16.42 15.37
N TYR A 593 -0.84 17.52 15.54
CA TYR A 593 -0.75 18.68 14.66
C TYR A 593 0.68 19.23 14.55
N LEU A 594 1.43 19.23 15.66
CA LEU A 594 2.81 19.73 15.71
C LEU A 594 3.86 18.69 15.27
N GLU A 595 3.59 17.41 15.48
CA GLU A 595 4.59 16.35 15.35
C GLU A 595 4.54 15.64 14.00
N THR A 596 3.36 15.49 13.37
CA THR A 596 3.23 14.80 12.09
C THR A 596 4.09 15.43 11.01
N GLU A 597 4.63 14.61 10.13
CA GLU A 597 5.30 15.07 8.92
C GLU A 597 4.32 15.63 7.89
N GLU A 598 3.04 15.20 7.91
CA GLU A 598 1.96 15.63 7.00
C GLU A 598 1.20 16.86 7.52
N LYS A 599 1.79 18.05 7.44
CA LYS A 599 1.13 19.27 7.90
C LYS A 599 -0.09 19.65 7.05
N TRP A 600 -0.03 19.42 5.72
CA TRP A 600 -1.16 19.64 4.81
C TRP A 600 -2.40 18.85 5.26
N PHE A 601 -2.23 17.55 5.59
CA PHE A 601 -3.31 16.70 6.07
C PHE A 601 -3.92 17.24 7.38
N ALA A 602 -3.06 17.50 8.37
CA ALA A 602 -3.53 18.04 9.66
C ALA A 602 -4.26 19.37 9.51
N ASN A 603 -3.76 20.28 8.66
CA ASN A 603 -4.44 21.55 8.39
C ASN A 603 -5.83 21.36 7.78
N TRP A 604 -5.97 20.45 6.81
CA TRP A 604 -7.24 20.20 6.14
C TRP A 604 -8.22 19.46 7.05
N ASP A 605 -7.86 18.28 7.49
CA ASP A 605 -8.79 17.39 8.19
C ASP A 605 -9.11 17.83 9.63
N MET A 606 -8.20 18.51 10.30
CA MET A 606 -8.50 19.09 11.61
C MET A 606 -9.18 20.48 11.51
N GLY A 607 -9.32 21.01 10.28
CA GLY A 607 -9.99 22.28 10.00
C GLY A 607 -9.19 23.52 10.33
N GLY A 608 -7.87 23.40 10.55
CA GLY A 608 -6.95 24.47 10.88
C GLY A 608 -6.14 24.20 12.16
N ALA A 609 -5.36 25.18 12.60
CA ALA A 609 -4.48 25.05 13.75
C ALA A 609 -5.24 25.17 15.09
N TYR A 610 -4.82 24.42 16.09
CA TYR A 610 -5.44 24.44 17.43
C TYR A 610 -5.35 25.80 18.15
N TRP A 611 -4.41 26.68 17.74
CA TRP A 611 -4.28 28.04 18.26
C TRP A 611 -5.20 29.06 17.59
N GLU A 612 -5.89 28.70 16.50
CA GLU A 612 -6.89 29.56 15.83
C GLU A 612 -8.19 29.58 16.65
N LYS A 613 -8.23 30.38 17.68
CA LYS A 613 -9.33 30.38 18.67
C LYS A 613 -10.69 30.79 18.11
N ASP A 614 -10.70 31.57 17.01
CA ASP A 614 -11.92 32.01 16.32
C ASP A 614 -12.36 30.98 15.23
N ASN A 615 -11.58 29.93 14.95
CA ASN A 615 -11.90 28.91 14.00
C ASN A 615 -12.76 27.81 14.66
N ALA A 616 -14.08 27.90 14.52
CA ALA A 616 -15.01 26.97 15.16
C ALA A 616 -14.81 25.51 14.75
N THR A 617 -14.39 25.23 13.51
CA THR A 617 -14.13 23.87 13.03
C THR A 617 -12.91 23.29 13.73
N ALA A 618 -11.79 23.99 13.74
CA ALA A 618 -10.58 23.56 14.44
C ALA A 618 -10.86 23.34 15.94
N GLN A 619 -11.48 24.31 16.61
CA GLN A 619 -11.79 24.19 18.04
C GLN A 619 -12.69 22.99 18.35
N ARG A 620 -13.71 22.71 17.52
CA ARG A 620 -14.56 21.51 17.66
C ARG A 620 -13.74 20.23 17.48
N THR A 621 -12.85 20.18 16.50
CA THR A 621 -12.02 19.01 16.23
C THR A 621 -11.10 18.73 17.41
N PHE A 622 -10.33 19.71 17.88
CA PHE A 622 -9.41 19.54 19.00
C PHE A 622 -10.13 19.25 20.34
N ALA A 623 -11.37 19.68 20.52
CA ALA A 623 -12.20 19.33 21.69
C ALA A 623 -12.56 17.82 21.71
N ASN A 624 -12.40 17.09 20.61
CA ASN A 624 -12.57 15.64 20.52
C ASN A 624 -11.26 14.85 20.72
N SER A 625 -10.19 15.48 21.14
CA SER A 625 -8.91 14.83 21.38
C SER A 625 -9.03 13.76 22.48
N PRO A 626 -8.67 12.49 22.24
CA PRO A 626 -8.90 11.38 23.17
C PRO A 626 -8.35 11.60 24.57
N HIS A 627 -7.19 12.26 24.71
CA HIS A 627 -6.55 12.51 25.99
C HIS A 627 -7.42 13.33 26.96
N LEU A 628 -8.40 14.09 26.45
CA LEU A 628 -9.34 14.87 27.27
C LEU A 628 -10.40 14.00 27.97
N PHE A 629 -10.51 12.72 27.62
CA PHE A 629 -11.55 11.81 28.11
C PHE A 629 -10.98 10.60 28.87
N VAL A 630 -9.71 10.63 29.26
CA VAL A 630 -9.06 9.53 30.00
C VAL A 630 -9.68 9.28 31.38
N ASP A 631 -10.34 10.30 31.96
CA ASP A 631 -11.11 10.18 33.20
C ASP A 631 -12.26 9.18 33.11
N LYS A 632 -12.74 8.87 31.89
CA LYS A 632 -13.79 7.91 31.59
C LYS A 632 -13.26 6.52 31.22
N TRP A 633 -11.95 6.36 31.03
CA TRP A 633 -11.36 5.08 30.67
C TRP A 633 -11.48 4.08 31.82
N ASP A 634 -12.06 2.91 31.55
CA ASP A 634 -12.31 1.86 32.53
C ASP A 634 -12.10 0.44 31.97
N THR A 635 -11.67 0.33 30.72
CA THR A 635 -11.57 -0.94 29.98
C THR A 635 -10.12 -1.19 29.55
N PRO A 636 -9.61 -2.43 29.69
CA PRO A 636 -8.24 -2.78 29.33
C PRO A 636 -7.85 -2.37 27.91
N ILE A 637 -6.64 -1.84 27.73
CA ILE A 637 -6.11 -1.34 26.48
C ILE A 637 -4.68 -1.79 26.20
N LEU A 638 -4.44 -2.30 24.95
CA LEU A 638 -3.12 -2.55 24.41
C LEU A 638 -2.76 -1.40 23.46
N CYS A 639 -1.64 -0.75 23.69
CA CYS A 639 -1.08 0.29 22.84
C CYS A 639 0.12 -0.29 22.06
N ILE A 640 0.15 -0.13 20.73
CA ILE A 640 1.23 -0.63 19.88
C ILE A 640 1.77 0.52 19.02
N HIS A 641 3.11 0.61 18.83
CA HIS A 641 3.71 1.66 17.99
C HIS A 641 5.12 1.33 17.48
N GLY A 642 5.49 1.85 16.31
CA GLY A 642 6.85 1.88 15.80
C GLY A 642 7.57 3.18 16.14
N GLU A 643 8.82 3.15 16.61
CA GLU A 643 9.57 4.38 16.96
C GLU A 643 10.01 5.21 15.74
N LYS A 644 10.03 4.59 14.54
CA LYS A 644 10.34 5.29 13.29
C LYS A 644 9.12 5.88 12.59
N ASP A 645 7.97 5.86 13.24
CA ASP A 645 6.76 6.48 12.73
C ASP A 645 6.84 8.00 12.88
N PHE A 646 6.95 8.71 11.75
CA PHE A 646 6.92 10.17 11.70
C PHE A 646 5.57 10.74 11.28
N ARG A 647 4.64 9.87 10.90
CA ARG A 647 3.24 10.22 10.59
C ARG A 647 2.43 10.44 11.87
N ILE A 648 2.50 9.47 12.79
CA ILE A 648 1.97 9.55 14.15
C ILE A 648 3.08 9.06 15.07
N LEU A 649 3.65 9.94 15.89
CA LEU A 649 4.85 9.59 16.65
C LEU A 649 4.55 8.64 17.82
N ALA A 650 5.52 7.78 18.15
CA ALA A 650 5.38 6.75 19.19
C ALA A 650 5.04 7.29 20.60
N ASN A 651 5.37 8.56 20.88
CA ASN A 651 4.99 9.22 22.13
C ASN A 651 3.46 9.31 22.35
N GLN A 652 2.65 9.21 21.26
CA GLN A 652 1.19 9.13 21.38
C GLN A 652 0.75 7.85 22.11
N ALA A 653 1.30 6.70 21.71
CA ALA A 653 1.02 5.42 22.39
C ALA A 653 1.60 5.36 23.79
N MET A 654 2.81 5.91 24.01
CA MET A 654 3.44 5.99 25.34
C MET A 654 2.57 6.82 26.29
N ALA A 655 2.10 8.00 25.84
CA ALA A 655 1.24 8.86 26.66
C ALA A 655 -0.12 8.20 26.96
N ALA A 656 -0.71 7.49 26.01
CA ALA A 656 -1.96 6.76 26.20
C ALA A 656 -1.78 5.61 27.24
N PHE A 657 -0.69 4.85 27.14
CA PHE A 657 -0.35 3.80 28.08
C PHE A 657 -0.14 4.36 29.49
N ASP A 658 0.67 5.40 29.65
CA ASP A 658 0.91 6.05 30.93
C ASP A 658 -0.39 6.56 31.57
N ALA A 659 -1.27 7.20 30.77
CA ALA A 659 -2.55 7.68 31.24
C ALA A 659 -3.44 6.52 31.75
N ALA A 660 -3.50 5.40 31.02
CA ALA A 660 -4.25 4.20 31.43
C ALA A 660 -3.73 3.63 32.75
N VAL A 661 -2.40 3.45 32.87
CA VAL A 661 -1.76 2.93 34.10
C VAL A 661 -2.00 3.86 35.27
N MET A 662 -1.81 5.17 35.11
CA MET A 662 -2.04 6.16 36.17
C MET A 662 -3.51 6.18 36.63
N ARG A 663 -4.45 5.84 35.76
CA ARG A 663 -5.87 5.70 36.07
C ARG A 663 -6.24 4.35 36.70
N GLY A 664 -5.29 3.41 36.80
CA GLY A 664 -5.54 2.05 37.27
C GLY A 664 -6.27 1.17 36.24
N VAL A 665 -6.28 1.55 35.00
CA VAL A 665 -6.80 0.74 33.88
C VAL A 665 -5.73 -0.25 33.45
N PRO A 666 -6.02 -1.56 33.35
CA PRO A 666 -5.07 -2.53 32.84
C PRO A 666 -4.60 -2.14 31.44
N ALA A 667 -3.29 -2.05 31.23
CA ALA A 667 -2.72 -1.66 29.97
C ALA A 667 -1.43 -2.42 29.66
N GLU A 668 -1.14 -2.60 28.38
CA GLU A 668 0.14 -3.08 27.86
C GLU A 668 0.64 -2.15 26.78
N LEU A 669 1.95 -2.02 26.63
CA LEU A 669 2.61 -1.21 25.61
C LEU A 669 3.60 -2.08 24.84
N LEU A 670 3.41 -2.19 23.51
CA LEU A 670 4.33 -2.85 22.59
C LEU A 670 4.97 -1.81 21.69
N ILE A 671 6.28 -1.59 21.86
CA ILE A 671 7.07 -0.65 21.04
C ILE A 671 8.06 -1.42 20.18
N TYR A 672 8.14 -1.02 18.91
CA TYR A 672 9.13 -1.51 17.95
C TYR A 672 10.16 -0.43 17.65
N PRO A 673 11.41 -0.54 18.13
CA PRO A 673 12.44 0.49 17.92
C PRO A 673 12.86 0.66 16.47
N ASP A 674 12.55 -0.31 15.61
CA ASP A 674 13.05 -0.42 14.24
C ASP A 674 11.95 -0.60 13.16
N GLU A 675 10.68 -0.38 13.54
CA GLU A 675 9.52 -0.31 12.62
C GLU A 675 8.98 1.12 12.53
N ASN A 676 8.33 1.40 11.41
CA ASN A 676 7.64 2.67 11.14
C ASN A 676 6.13 2.58 11.46
N HIS A 677 5.29 3.29 10.71
CA HIS A 677 3.82 3.21 10.80
C HIS A 677 3.28 1.80 10.48
N TRP A 678 4.10 0.94 9.89
CA TRP A 678 3.79 -0.45 9.59
C TRP A 678 4.75 -1.40 10.31
N VAL A 679 4.35 -2.66 10.44
CA VAL A 679 5.21 -3.74 10.96
C VAL A 679 5.58 -4.62 9.79
N LEU A 680 6.82 -4.51 9.32
CA LEU A 680 7.27 -5.07 8.05
C LEU A 680 8.19 -6.27 8.19
N LYS A 681 8.90 -6.39 9.32
CA LYS A 681 9.85 -7.49 9.54
C LYS A 681 9.12 -8.75 9.99
N PRO A 682 9.49 -9.94 9.49
CA PRO A 682 8.79 -11.19 9.79
C PRO A 682 8.62 -11.51 11.28
N GLN A 683 9.69 -11.39 12.07
CA GLN A 683 9.62 -11.68 13.52
C GLN A 683 8.78 -10.65 14.25
N ASN A 684 8.87 -9.38 13.89
CA ASN A 684 8.03 -8.32 14.46
C ASN A 684 6.55 -8.54 14.12
N GLY A 685 6.26 -8.96 12.90
CA GLY A 685 4.88 -9.29 12.46
C GLY A 685 4.29 -10.47 13.22
N ILE A 686 5.09 -11.51 13.47
CA ILE A 686 4.69 -12.67 14.31
C ILE A 686 4.45 -12.21 15.75
N LEU A 687 5.38 -11.43 16.33
CA LEU A 687 5.23 -10.90 17.69
C LEU A 687 3.97 -10.03 17.80
N TRP A 688 3.71 -9.16 16.82
CA TRP A 688 2.51 -8.33 16.76
C TRP A 688 1.25 -9.18 16.87
N GLN A 689 1.13 -10.22 16.05
CA GLN A 689 -0.06 -11.08 16.01
C GLN A 689 -0.21 -11.92 17.29
N ARG A 690 0.87 -12.44 17.84
CA ARG A 690 0.84 -13.17 19.11
C ARG A 690 0.37 -12.26 20.25
N THR A 691 0.99 -11.09 20.43
CA THR A 691 0.59 -10.12 21.45
C THR A 691 -0.85 -9.66 21.29
N PHE A 692 -1.30 -9.44 20.02
CA PHE A 692 -2.67 -9.06 19.69
C PHE A 692 -3.68 -10.10 20.18
N PHE A 693 -3.47 -11.39 19.88
CA PHE A 693 -4.39 -12.45 20.29
C PHE A 693 -4.26 -12.83 21.77
N GLU A 694 -3.07 -12.83 22.34
CA GLU A 694 -2.87 -13.02 23.79
C GLU A 694 -3.64 -11.97 24.59
N TRP A 695 -3.59 -10.69 24.16
CA TRP A 695 -4.36 -9.62 24.77
C TRP A 695 -5.86 -9.84 24.67
N LEU A 696 -6.38 -10.12 23.46
CA LEU A 696 -7.81 -10.33 23.26
C LEU A 696 -8.33 -11.57 24.01
N ASP A 697 -7.59 -12.67 23.96
CA ASP A 697 -7.98 -13.91 24.62
C ASP A 697 -8.05 -13.75 26.13
N LYS A 698 -7.11 -13.03 26.73
CA LYS A 698 -7.09 -12.70 28.16
C LYS A 698 -8.38 -12.00 28.63
N TRP A 699 -8.95 -11.13 27.82
CA TRP A 699 -10.08 -10.29 28.23
C TRP A 699 -11.44 -10.72 27.64
N LEU A 700 -11.43 -11.39 26.49
CA LEU A 700 -12.65 -11.75 25.76
C LEU A 700 -12.98 -13.24 25.78
N LYS A 701 -12.05 -14.12 26.18
CA LYS A 701 -12.32 -15.55 26.33
C LYS A 701 -12.27 -15.93 27.80
N PRO A 702 -13.29 -16.62 28.34
CA PRO A 702 -13.23 -17.08 29.71
C PRO A 702 -12.05 -18.08 29.85
N ALA A 703 -11.26 -17.95 30.92
CA ALA A 703 -10.35 -19.01 31.30
C ALA A 703 -11.15 -20.32 31.45
N GLU A 704 -10.68 -21.40 30.85
CA GLU A 704 -11.22 -22.73 31.13
C GLU A 704 -11.12 -22.96 32.65
N LYS A 705 -12.28 -23.12 33.32
CA LYS A 705 -12.35 -23.36 34.75
C LYS A 705 -11.96 -24.80 35.07
#